data_3861064ed389ccb31b516eb1c21fc755
#
_entry.id   3861064ed389ccb31b516eb1c21fc755
#
_cell.length_a   1.000
_cell.length_b   1.000
_cell.length_c   1.000
_cell.angle_alpha   90.00
_cell.angle_beta   90.00
_cell.angle_gamma   90.00
#
_symmetry.space_group_name_H-M   'P 1'
#
loop_
_entity.id
_entity.type
_entity.pdbx_description
1 polymer ?
#
loop_
_entity_poly.entity_id
_entity_poly.type
_entity_poly.pdbx_seq_one_letter_code
_entity_poly.pdbx_strand_id
1 'polypeptide(L)'
;MTPETLRAALPPLTGTLRVAGLSDAVEAFRDPEGIPHIRARGQHDAFLAQGFVHAQDRLFQMELNLRRALGRSAEWLGAPAAEMDVLCRRLGMEAACRRDFGALGAEARGMLEAYVAGVNAFVDSGVSPAVEYALLGATPLRWEAWHPIAVMRRLGLLMGSVWFKLWRAAALPLVGADQAAKLRYEDGGIDLLCIPPGVEAARWSATLADLAPGIAALLDRAAPDAAGGGSNNWALSAERSATGRPLLAGDPHRVLEIPNMYAQGHLACDTFDVVGLTVPGVPGFPHFAHNGRVAWCVTHAFVDIHDLFVERFDDTAAHHLFRDAWLPVQRRRETIAVRGAAPREIEVIETTHGPIVAGDPATGTALALRSVQFAETDLSFDCLPRMLRAPSVPALFEATRGWGLIDHNLVAADIAGCIGHLVRAMVPRRPRANGWLPVPGWTGAHEWQGWIPFEAMPRQIDPAGGVIVTANNRVVADGGADYLCTDCHPPTRARRITTLLAQRGIAPEAIHGDTLSANALLLREHLAALRAPDDAAAAMLRDRLLAWDGRMVAESLAASGYFALRLALTRILAERSGLGGLAGDPLLAVPPGVVPLNQLWWTLPALLRADDASLLGGWTWTQALQAALSAAATDPIAAQAWGDAHRPRFAHPLAAVFPDAAPLLDPPAHAIGGDGDTVFANGLLPSGGPRATYGALARYAFDVGAWENSRWTVFHGASGHPGSPHYADQHATWAEARLTPMRYGWDGIAASAIARQSLQPR
;
A
#
# COMPACT_ATOMS: atom_id res chain seq x y z
N MET A 1 -27.76 -17.51 -3.43
CA MET A 1 -26.59 -18.11 -2.79
C MET A 1 -26.93 -18.36 -1.32
N THR A 2 -26.52 -19.51 -0.74
CA THR A 2 -26.81 -19.88 0.65
C THR A 2 -25.51 -20.31 1.35
N PRO A 3 -25.45 -20.35 2.68
CA PRO A 3 -24.29 -20.88 3.40
C PRO A 3 -23.92 -22.33 3.01
N GLU A 4 -24.91 -23.15 2.63
CA GLU A 4 -24.69 -24.53 2.18
C GLU A 4 -23.97 -24.53 0.82
N THR A 5 -24.37 -23.68 -0.13
CA THR A 5 -23.69 -23.58 -1.43
C THR A 5 -22.26 -23.06 -1.28
N LEU A 6 -22.00 -22.16 -0.34
CA LEU A 6 -20.64 -21.71 -0.03
C LEU A 6 -19.76 -22.85 0.48
N ARG A 7 -20.27 -23.64 1.44
CA ARG A 7 -19.54 -24.81 1.98
C ARG A 7 -19.30 -25.89 0.93
N ALA A 8 -20.27 -26.13 0.06
CA ALA A 8 -20.15 -27.12 -1.01
C ALA A 8 -19.12 -26.75 -2.08
N ALA A 9 -18.77 -25.46 -2.20
CA ALA A 9 -17.75 -24.96 -3.12
C ALA A 9 -16.32 -25.04 -2.56
N LEU A 10 -16.14 -25.47 -1.30
CA LEU A 10 -14.80 -25.55 -0.69
C LEU A 10 -13.99 -26.69 -1.33
N PRO A 11 -12.71 -26.44 -1.64
CA PRO A 11 -11.82 -27.51 -2.12
C PRO A 11 -11.49 -28.50 -0.99
N PRO A 12 -11.23 -29.79 -1.29
CA PRO A 12 -10.76 -30.73 -0.30
C PRO A 12 -9.35 -30.36 0.18
N LEU A 13 -9.14 -30.36 1.50
CA LEU A 13 -7.86 -30.06 2.15
C LEU A 13 -7.18 -31.30 2.75
N THR A 14 -7.74 -32.51 2.51
CA THR A 14 -7.23 -33.78 3.04
C THR A 14 -7.09 -34.80 1.94
N GLY A 15 -6.33 -35.88 2.23
CA GLY A 15 -6.19 -37.01 1.33
C GLY A 15 -5.03 -36.88 0.34
N THR A 16 -5.04 -37.74 -0.67
CA THR A 16 -3.99 -37.81 -1.69
C THR A 16 -4.52 -37.28 -3.01
N LEU A 17 -3.81 -36.32 -3.62
CA LEU A 17 -4.11 -35.77 -4.94
C LEU A 17 -2.97 -36.10 -5.92
N ARG A 18 -3.32 -36.44 -7.16
CA ARG A 18 -2.37 -36.54 -8.26
C ARG A 18 -2.21 -35.22 -8.95
N VAL A 19 -1.01 -34.67 -8.92
CA VAL A 19 -0.69 -33.32 -9.44
C VAL A 19 0.33 -33.46 -10.56
N ALA A 20 -0.01 -32.93 -11.72
CA ALA A 20 0.90 -32.93 -12.87
C ALA A 20 2.07 -32.00 -12.64
N GLY A 21 3.26 -32.40 -13.08
CA GLY A 21 4.48 -31.59 -13.00
C GLY A 21 5.31 -31.80 -11.74
N LEU A 22 4.80 -32.46 -10.70
CA LEU A 22 5.61 -32.88 -9.56
C LEU A 22 6.61 -33.98 -9.94
N SER A 23 7.80 -33.91 -9.38
CA SER A 23 8.84 -34.94 -9.47
C SER A 23 8.76 -35.92 -8.30
N ASP A 24 8.55 -35.37 -7.09
CA ASP A 24 8.46 -36.14 -5.84
C ASP A 24 7.15 -35.78 -5.10
N ALA A 25 6.80 -36.56 -4.09
CA ALA A 25 5.66 -36.32 -3.22
C ALA A 25 5.88 -35.05 -2.38
N VAL A 26 4.83 -34.24 -2.24
CA VAL A 26 4.82 -33.03 -1.40
C VAL A 26 3.75 -33.18 -0.32
N GLU A 27 4.07 -32.77 0.90
CA GLU A 27 3.12 -32.72 2.00
C GLU A 27 2.67 -31.27 2.23
N ALA A 28 1.35 -31.07 2.38
CA ALA A 28 0.74 -29.82 2.78
C ALA A 28 -0.09 -30.06 4.05
N PHE A 29 0.31 -29.41 5.13
CA PHE A 29 -0.40 -29.41 6.40
C PHE A 29 -1.19 -28.12 6.55
N ARG A 30 -2.31 -28.19 7.27
CA ARG A 30 -3.05 -27.00 7.72
C ARG A 30 -3.04 -26.98 9.23
N ASP A 31 -2.56 -25.90 9.81
CA ASP A 31 -2.59 -25.69 11.24
C ASP A 31 -3.99 -25.31 11.76
N PRO A 32 -4.20 -25.11 13.08
CA PRO A 32 -5.51 -24.75 13.65
C PRO A 32 -6.13 -23.47 13.10
N GLU A 33 -5.33 -22.55 12.58
CA GLU A 33 -5.75 -21.31 11.92
C GLU A 33 -5.96 -21.48 10.40
N GLY A 34 -5.85 -22.72 9.88
CA GLY A 34 -6.00 -23.05 8.47
C GLY A 34 -4.80 -22.64 7.59
N ILE A 35 -3.70 -22.23 8.21
CA ILE A 35 -2.50 -21.76 7.51
C ILE A 35 -1.78 -22.94 6.85
N PRO A 36 -1.39 -22.83 5.56
CA PRO A 36 -0.69 -23.90 4.87
C PRO A 36 0.81 -23.95 5.22
N HIS A 37 1.28 -25.16 5.53
CA HIS A 37 2.69 -25.51 5.66
C HIS A 37 3.04 -26.57 4.62
N ILE A 38 3.90 -26.22 3.67
CA ILE A 38 4.24 -27.03 2.49
C ILE A 38 5.67 -27.54 2.62
N ARG A 39 5.86 -28.84 2.55
CA ARG A 39 7.17 -29.51 2.61
C ARG A 39 7.39 -30.35 1.37
N ALA A 40 8.34 -29.94 0.56
CA ALA A 40 8.80 -30.64 -0.63
C ALA A 40 10.24 -31.11 -0.45
N ARG A 41 10.74 -31.96 -1.35
CA ARG A 41 12.15 -32.34 -1.40
C ARG A 41 12.97 -31.27 -2.13
N GLY A 42 12.57 -30.87 -3.33
CA GLY A 42 13.32 -29.95 -4.16
C GLY A 42 12.56 -28.61 -4.39
N GLN A 43 13.30 -27.60 -4.86
CA GLN A 43 12.77 -26.26 -5.10
C GLN A 43 11.64 -26.24 -6.13
N HIS A 44 11.77 -27.00 -7.23
CA HIS A 44 10.74 -27.07 -8.27
C HIS A 44 9.39 -27.47 -7.67
N ASP A 45 9.39 -28.59 -6.94
CA ASP A 45 8.16 -29.14 -6.35
C ASP A 45 7.61 -28.23 -5.23
N ALA A 46 8.49 -27.53 -4.50
CA ALA A 46 8.09 -26.55 -3.50
C ALA A 46 7.30 -25.40 -4.14
N PHE A 47 7.82 -24.78 -5.19
CA PHE A 47 7.14 -23.67 -5.87
C PHE A 47 5.89 -24.15 -6.63
N LEU A 48 5.92 -25.34 -7.22
CA LEU A 48 4.73 -25.92 -7.84
C LEU A 48 3.63 -26.14 -6.80
N ALA A 49 3.95 -26.73 -5.65
CA ALA A 49 3.00 -26.94 -4.56
C ALA A 49 2.50 -25.61 -3.97
N GLN A 50 3.36 -24.58 -3.86
CA GLN A 50 2.93 -23.24 -3.46
C GLN A 50 1.89 -22.66 -4.42
N GLY A 51 2.12 -22.79 -5.72
CA GLY A 51 1.16 -22.33 -6.74
C GLY A 51 -0.18 -23.08 -6.67
N PHE A 52 -0.13 -24.40 -6.49
CA PHE A 52 -1.31 -25.25 -6.31
C PHE A 52 -2.11 -24.85 -5.06
N VAL A 53 -1.46 -24.68 -3.91
CA VAL A 53 -2.09 -24.31 -2.64
C VAL A 53 -2.61 -22.89 -2.66
N HIS A 54 -1.89 -21.95 -3.27
CA HIS A 54 -2.41 -20.59 -3.47
C HIS A 54 -3.67 -20.58 -4.32
N ALA A 55 -3.71 -21.36 -5.41
CA ALA A 55 -4.90 -21.50 -6.23
C ALA A 55 -6.04 -22.19 -5.47
N GLN A 56 -5.73 -23.23 -4.67
CA GLN A 56 -6.69 -23.92 -3.82
C GLN A 56 -7.37 -22.95 -2.83
N ASP A 57 -6.64 -22.00 -2.25
CA ASP A 57 -7.16 -21.09 -1.23
C ASP A 57 -7.66 -19.74 -1.77
N ARG A 58 -7.13 -19.25 -2.88
CA ARG A 58 -7.20 -17.84 -3.29
C ARG A 58 -7.40 -17.60 -4.80
N LEU A 59 -7.82 -18.60 -5.58
CA LEU A 59 -7.84 -18.52 -7.06
C LEU A 59 -8.58 -17.29 -7.60
N PHE A 60 -9.76 -16.99 -7.07
CA PHE A 60 -10.53 -15.79 -7.47
C PHE A 60 -9.72 -14.51 -7.24
N GLN A 61 -9.15 -14.34 -6.05
CA GLN A 61 -8.32 -13.18 -5.72
C GLN A 61 -7.12 -13.04 -6.65
N MET A 62 -6.42 -14.15 -6.91
CA MET A 62 -5.26 -14.20 -7.80
C MET A 62 -5.64 -13.74 -9.21
N GLU A 63 -6.72 -14.27 -9.77
CA GLU A 63 -7.18 -13.89 -11.10
C GLU A 63 -7.71 -12.46 -11.15
N LEU A 64 -8.44 -12.01 -10.13
CA LEU A 64 -8.90 -10.62 -10.08
C LEU A 64 -7.71 -9.63 -10.06
N ASN A 65 -6.67 -9.92 -9.27
CA ASN A 65 -5.47 -9.09 -9.24
C ASN A 65 -4.72 -9.10 -10.57
N LEU A 66 -4.66 -10.25 -11.24
CA LEU A 66 -4.13 -10.34 -12.60
C LEU A 66 -4.96 -9.52 -13.60
N ARG A 67 -6.30 -9.61 -13.54
CA ARG A 67 -7.19 -8.82 -14.40
C ARG A 67 -7.04 -7.31 -14.15
N ARG A 68 -6.94 -6.89 -12.90
CA ARG A 68 -6.62 -5.50 -12.53
C ARG A 68 -5.28 -5.06 -13.12
N ALA A 69 -4.25 -5.90 -13.04
CA ALA A 69 -2.95 -5.61 -13.63
C ALA A 69 -3.03 -5.44 -15.16
N LEU A 70 -3.76 -6.30 -15.82
CA LEU A 70 -3.86 -6.33 -17.27
C LEU A 70 -4.89 -5.33 -17.86
N GLY A 71 -5.54 -4.50 -17.02
CA GLY A 71 -6.60 -3.61 -17.45
C GLY A 71 -7.80 -4.37 -18.02
N ARG A 72 -8.26 -5.40 -17.30
CA ARG A 72 -9.38 -6.30 -17.64
C ARG A 72 -10.36 -6.49 -16.50
N SER A 73 -10.25 -5.71 -15.43
CA SER A 73 -11.11 -5.87 -14.26
C SER A 73 -12.55 -5.44 -14.52
N ALA A 74 -12.79 -4.53 -15.46
CA ALA A 74 -14.13 -4.12 -15.88
C ALA A 74 -14.96 -5.24 -16.53
N GLU A 75 -14.32 -6.29 -17.05
CA GLU A 75 -14.99 -7.50 -17.52
C GLU A 75 -15.81 -8.17 -16.40
N TRP A 76 -15.39 -8.04 -15.14
CA TRP A 76 -16.04 -8.60 -13.97
C TRP A 76 -16.76 -7.56 -13.13
N LEU A 77 -16.14 -6.39 -12.92
CA LEU A 77 -16.60 -5.36 -11.97
C LEU A 77 -17.43 -4.24 -12.63
N GLY A 78 -17.53 -4.24 -13.96
CA GLY A 78 -18.32 -3.24 -14.70
C GLY A 78 -17.65 -1.87 -14.80
N ALA A 79 -18.47 -0.86 -15.14
CA ALA A 79 -18.01 0.49 -15.42
C ALA A 79 -17.14 1.16 -14.33
N PRO A 80 -17.35 0.94 -13.01
CA PRO A 80 -16.50 1.53 -11.98
C PRO A 80 -15.02 1.15 -12.08
N ALA A 81 -14.70 -0.02 -12.66
CA ALA A 81 -13.32 -0.48 -12.84
C ALA A 81 -12.66 0.00 -14.13
N ALA A 82 -13.43 0.53 -15.08
CA ALA A 82 -12.95 0.82 -16.44
C ALA A 82 -11.84 1.88 -16.47
N GLU A 83 -11.87 2.90 -15.62
CA GLU A 83 -10.86 3.96 -15.61
C GLU A 83 -9.48 3.43 -15.16
N MET A 84 -9.45 2.54 -14.18
CA MET A 84 -8.21 1.87 -13.78
C MET A 84 -7.69 0.96 -14.89
N ASP A 85 -8.58 0.26 -15.59
CA ASP A 85 -8.20 -0.57 -16.73
C ASP A 85 -7.59 0.29 -17.85
N VAL A 86 -8.17 1.46 -18.14
CA VAL A 86 -7.58 2.44 -19.07
C VAL A 86 -6.15 2.81 -18.68
N LEU A 87 -5.92 3.13 -17.40
CA LEU A 87 -4.59 3.47 -16.91
C LEU A 87 -3.60 2.32 -17.08
N CYS A 88 -3.96 1.10 -16.68
CA CYS A 88 -3.09 -0.08 -16.83
C CYS A 88 -2.75 -0.37 -18.30
N ARG A 89 -3.71 -0.17 -19.21
CA ARG A 89 -3.50 -0.30 -20.66
C ARG A 89 -2.57 0.79 -21.20
N ARG A 90 -2.77 2.03 -20.81
CA ARG A 90 -1.87 3.14 -21.18
C ARG A 90 -0.43 2.89 -20.72
N LEU A 91 -0.25 2.37 -19.50
CA LEU A 91 1.06 2.04 -18.94
C LEU A 91 1.76 0.86 -19.61
N GLY A 92 1.08 0.09 -20.47
CA GLY A 92 1.68 -1.05 -21.17
C GLY A 92 2.08 -2.20 -20.22
N MET A 93 1.28 -2.45 -19.18
CA MET A 93 1.57 -3.41 -18.11
C MET A 93 1.98 -4.79 -18.64
N GLU A 94 1.23 -5.34 -19.59
CA GLU A 94 1.53 -6.65 -20.18
C GLU A 94 2.88 -6.69 -20.88
N ALA A 95 3.14 -5.68 -21.73
CA ALA A 95 4.39 -5.60 -22.50
C ALA A 95 5.61 -5.50 -21.54
N ALA A 96 5.52 -4.69 -20.49
CA ALA A 96 6.56 -4.57 -19.49
C ALA A 96 6.81 -5.90 -18.77
N CYS A 97 5.75 -6.62 -18.34
CA CYS A 97 5.89 -7.89 -17.64
C CYS A 97 6.48 -9.00 -18.52
N ARG A 98 6.10 -9.06 -19.80
CA ARG A 98 6.67 -10.03 -20.76
C ARG A 98 8.15 -9.74 -21.05
N ARG A 99 8.52 -8.45 -21.21
CA ARG A 99 9.92 -8.02 -21.36
C ARG A 99 10.75 -8.47 -20.17
N ASP A 100 10.28 -8.18 -18.96
CA ASP A 100 10.99 -8.48 -17.72
C ASP A 100 11.15 -9.99 -17.53
N PHE A 101 10.11 -10.78 -17.76
CA PHE A 101 10.18 -12.24 -17.73
C PHE A 101 11.27 -12.78 -18.69
N GLY A 102 11.34 -12.22 -19.91
CA GLY A 102 12.35 -12.60 -20.90
C GLY A 102 13.78 -12.30 -20.47
N ALA A 103 13.97 -11.31 -19.58
CA ALA A 103 15.29 -10.88 -19.10
C ALA A 103 15.74 -11.59 -17.81
N LEU A 104 14.83 -12.26 -17.08
CA LEU A 104 15.17 -12.95 -15.83
C LEU A 104 16.20 -14.08 -16.04
N GLY A 105 17.00 -14.32 -15.01
CA GLY A 105 17.88 -15.48 -14.91
C GLY A 105 17.14 -16.81 -14.86
N ALA A 106 17.83 -17.90 -15.15
CA ALA A 106 17.22 -19.23 -15.26
C ALA A 106 16.53 -19.70 -13.95
N GLU A 107 17.09 -19.35 -12.78
CA GLU A 107 16.53 -19.75 -11.49
C GLU A 107 15.18 -19.07 -11.23
N ALA A 108 15.08 -17.75 -11.44
CA ALA A 108 13.84 -17.02 -11.28
C ALA A 108 12.77 -17.43 -12.30
N ARG A 109 13.17 -17.68 -13.56
CA ARG A 109 12.23 -18.21 -14.56
C ARG A 109 11.71 -19.58 -14.17
N GLY A 110 12.59 -20.50 -13.74
CA GLY A 110 12.19 -21.82 -13.26
C GLY A 110 11.25 -21.78 -12.04
N MET A 111 11.48 -20.84 -11.12
CA MET A 111 10.57 -20.58 -10.00
C MET A 111 9.18 -20.15 -10.48
N LEU A 112 9.11 -19.20 -11.42
CA LEU A 112 7.84 -18.72 -11.97
C LEU A 112 7.09 -19.79 -12.78
N GLU A 113 7.82 -20.55 -13.60
CA GLU A 113 7.27 -21.66 -14.40
C GLU A 113 6.69 -22.76 -13.50
N ALA A 114 7.42 -23.17 -12.47
CA ALA A 114 6.97 -24.18 -11.50
C ALA A 114 5.72 -23.71 -10.74
N TYR A 115 5.75 -22.47 -10.24
CA TYR A 115 4.60 -21.89 -9.53
C TYR A 115 3.35 -21.85 -10.40
N VAL A 116 3.46 -21.37 -11.64
CA VAL A 116 2.35 -21.31 -12.59
C VAL A 116 1.87 -22.70 -13.01
N ALA A 117 2.78 -23.67 -13.14
CA ALA A 117 2.40 -25.07 -13.38
C ALA A 117 1.50 -25.60 -12.24
N GLY A 118 1.82 -25.24 -10.99
CA GLY A 118 0.99 -25.59 -9.83
C GLY A 118 -0.39 -24.92 -9.85
N VAL A 119 -0.47 -23.64 -10.17
CA VAL A 119 -1.76 -22.93 -10.34
C VAL A 119 -2.61 -23.64 -11.41
N ASN A 120 -2.02 -23.91 -12.57
CA ASN A 120 -2.71 -24.58 -13.68
C ASN A 120 -3.10 -26.02 -13.34
N ALA A 121 -2.27 -26.74 -12.56
CA ALA A 121 -2.60 -28.09 -12.12
C ALA A 121 -3.83 -28.11 -11.20
N PHE A 122 -4.03 -27.07 -10.38
CA PHE A 122 -5.28 -26.91 -9.61
C PHE A 122 -6.46 -26.61 -10.53
N VAL A 123 -6.33 -25.68 -11.47
CA VAL A 123 -7.38 -25.33 -12.44
C VAL A 123 -7.81 -26.58 -13.24
N ASP A 124 -6.85 -27.40 -13.67
CA ASP A 124 -7.08 -28.60 -14.48
C ASP A 124 -7.51 -29.83 -13.63
N SER A 125 -7.56 -29.71 -12.28
CA SER A 125 -7.85 -30.86 -11.38
C SER A 125 -9.31 -31.32 -11.40
N GLY A 126 -10.21 -30.51 -11.95
CA GLY A 126 -11.65 -30.75 -11.91
C GLY A 126 -12.30 -30.47 -10.55
N VAL A 127 -11.55 -29.95 -9.58
CA VAL A 127 -12.11 -29.41 -8.32
C VAL A 127 -12.97 -28.20 -8.65
N SER A 128 -14.11 -28.06 -7.96
CA SER A 128 -14.99 -26.91 -8.16
C SER A 128 -14.20 -25.59 -7.93
N PRO A 129 -14.26 -24.65 -8.85
CA PRO A 129 -13.66 -23.36 -8.63
C PRO A 129 -14.39 -22.62 -7.51
N ALA A 130 -13.75 -21.55 -7.00
CA ALA A 130 -14.33 -20.69 -5.98
C ALA A 130 -15.73 -20.18 -6.38
N VAL A 131 -16.60 -19.97 -5.40
CA VAL A 131 -18.01 -19.62 -5.62
C VAL A 131 -18.20 -18.34 -6.45
N GLU A 132 -17.22 -17.46 -6.44
CA GLU A 132 -17.20 -16.22 -7.21
C GLU A 132 -17.28 -16.47 -8.73
N TYR A 133 -16.71 -17.56 -9.22
CA TYR A 133 -16.81 -17.95 -10.64
C TYR A 133 -18.25 -18.31 -11.02
N ALA A 134 -18.99 -18.96 -10.11
CA ALA A 134 -20.41 -19.25 -10.32
C ALA A 134 -21.24 -17.95 -10.35
N LEU A 135 -20.96 -16.99 -9.47
CA LEU A 135 -21.62 -15.67 -9.48
C LEU A 135 -21.34 -14.90 -10.77
N LEU A 136 -20.12 -14.97 -11.26
CA LEU A 136 -19.70 -14.28 -12.49
C LEU A 136 -20.20 -14.97 -13.76
N GLY A 137 -20.55 -16.25 -13.69
CA GLY A 137 -20.77 -17.10 -14.87
C GLY A 137 -19.48 -17.27 -15.68
N ALA A 138 -18.34 -17.37 -15.01
CA ALA A 138 -17.01 -17.42 -15.60
C ALA A 138 -16.29 -18.74 -15.29
N THR A 139 -15.24 -19.04 -16.05
CA THR A 139 -14.31 -20.12 -15.81
C THR A 139 -12.94 -19.55 -15.47
N PRO A 140 -12.13 -20.23 -14.63
CA PRO A 140 -10.78 -19.78 -14.30
C PRO A 140 -9.89 -19.62 -15.53
N LEU A 141 -9.08 -18.56 -15.52
CA LEU A 141 -8.09 -18.32 -16.55
C LEU A 141 -6.90 -19.29 -16.37
N ARG A 142 -6.38 -19.79 -17.50
CA ARG A 142 -5.10 -20.47 -17.49
C ARG A 142 -3.95 -19.47 -17.42
N TRP A 143 -3.02 -19.69 -16.47
CA TRP A 143 -1.92 -18.78 -16.17
C TRP A 143 -0.71 -19.00 -17.10
N GLU A 144 0.00 -17.90 -17.41
CA GLU A 144 1.29 -17.89 -18.10
C GLU A 144 2.41 -17.50 -17.10
N ALA A 145 3.64 -17.96 -17.35
CA ALA A 145 4.75 -17.83 -16.41
C ALA A 145 5.13 -16.37 -16.02
N TRP A 146 4.77 -15.40 -16.83
CA TRP A 146 4.97 -13.96 -16.55
C TRP A 146 3.85 -13.32 -15.72
N HIS A 147 2.69 -13.98 -15.53
CA HIS A 147 1.55 -13.43 -14.79
C HIS A 147 1.86 -13.05 -13.35
N PRO A 148 2.70 -13.79 -12.59
CA PRO A 148 3.07 -13.37 -11.24
C PRO A 148 3.80 -12.02 -11.19
N ILE A 149 4.56 -11.65 -12.24
CA ILE A 149 5.19 -10.33 -12.35
C ILE A 149 4.12 -9.24 -12.45
N ALA A 150 3.06 -9.46 -13.22
CA ALA A 150 1.95 -8.51 -13.34
C ALA A 150 1.21 -8.31 -12.01
N VAL A 151 0.94 -9.40 -11.27
CA VAL A 151 0.32 -9.33 -9.94
C VAL A 151 1.19 -8.51 -9.00
N MET A 152 2.49 -8.79 -8.92
CA MET A 152 3.42 -8.07 -8.04
C MET A 152 3.54 -6.60 -8.43
N ARG A 153 3.66 -6.29 -9.72
CA ARG A 153 3.75 -4.92 -10.23
C ARG A 153 2.49 -4.11 -9.91
N ARG A 154 1.30 -4.74 -10.02
CA ARG A 154 0.03 -4.11 -9.67
C ARG A 154 -0.02 -3.69 -8.20
N LEU A 155 0.55 -4.46 -7.28
CA LEU A 155 0.54 -4.14 -5.85
C LEU A 155 1.32 -2.87 -5.50
N GLY A 156 2.35 -2.55 -6.27
CA GLY A 156 3.14 -1.33 -6.13
C GLY A 156 2.86 -0.26 -7.16
N LEU A 157 1.78 -0.39 -7.95
CA LEU A 157 1.52 0.49 -9.08
C LEU A 157 1.40 1.95 -8.65
N LEU A 158 2.32 2.79 -9.15
CA LEU A 158 2.36 4.24 -8.94
C LEU A 158 2.29 4.66 -7.45
N MET A 159 2.78 3.81 -6.55
CA MET A 159 2.90 4.21 -5.14
C MET A 159 3.87 5.38 -4.99
N GLY A 160 3.49 6.34 -4.13
CA GLY A 160 4.36 7.46 -3.75
C GLY A 160 4.05 8.76 -4.46
N SER A 161 5.05 9.39 -5.05
CA SER A 161 5.10 10.84 -5.36
C SER A 161 4.16 11.35 -6.45
N VAL A 162 3.68 10.51 -7.38
CA VAL A 162 2.86 10.96 -8.53
C VAL A 162 1.66 11.80 -8.10
N TRP A 163 0.91 11.32 -7.12
CA TRP A 163 -0.32 11.96 -6.66
C TRP A 163 -0.07 13.27 -5.95
N PHE A 164 1.04 13.39 -5.23
CA PHE A 164 1.43 14.65 -4.58
C PHE A 164 1.85 15.72 -5.59
N LYS A 165 2.55 15.33 -6.66
CA LYS A 165 2.90 16.24 -7.76
C LYS A 165 1.65 16.77 -8.44
N LEU A 166 0.67 15.90 -8.72
CA LEU A 166 -0.62 16.29 -9.30
C LEU A 166 -1.42 17.20 -8.38
N TRP A 167 -1.46 16.88 -7.08
CA TRP A 167 -2.12 17.71 -6.08
C TRP A 167 -1.54 19.13 -6.05
N ARG A 168 -0.22 19.25 -5.96
CA ARG A 168 0.43 20.56 -5.98
C ARG A 168 0.22 21.30 -7.30
N ALA A 169 0.27 20.60 -8.41
CA ALA A 169 0.02 21.18 -9.73
C ALA A 169 -1.40 21.74 -9.84
N ALA A 170 -2.40 21.04 -9.31
CA ALA A 170 -3.78 21.51 -9.29
C ALA A 170 -3.99 22.67 -8.32
N ALA A 171 -3.31 22.67 -7.18
CA ALA A 171 -3.43 23.72 -6.15
C ALA A 171 -2.70 25.01 -6.55
N LEU A 172 -1.60 24.91 -7.27
CA LEU A 172 -0.70 26.03 -7.60
C LEU A 172 -1.41 27.25 -8.22
N PRO A 173 -2.30 27.13 -9.21
CA PRO A 173 -3.01 28.28 -9.78
C PRO A 173 -3.94 29.01 -8.79
N LEU A 174 -4.40 28.31 -7.75
CA LEU A 174 -5.35 28.85 -6.76
C LEU A 174 -4.65 29.56 -5.61
N VAL A 175 -3.58 28.95 -5.08
CA VAL A 175 -2.95 29.43 -3.85
C VAL A 175 -1.58 30.10 -4.08
N GLY A 176 -1.03 29.98 -5.29
CA GLY A 176 0.31 30.48 -5.63
C GLY A 176 1.44 29.56 -5.12
N ALA A 177 2.65 29.83 -5.58
CA ALA A 177 3.80 28.95 -5.38
C ALA A 177 4.18 28.77 -3.91
N ASP A 178 4.21 29.85 -3.13
CA ASP A 178 4.61 29.82 -1.72
C ASP A 178 3.65 29.00 -0.86
N GLN A 179 2.36 29.05 -1.15
CA GLN A 179 1.36 28.26 -0.43
C GLN A 179 1.33 26.81 -0.92
N ALA A 180 1.47 26.58 -2.23
CA ALA A 180 1.56 25.23 -2.79
C ALA A 180 2.76 24.45 -2.22
N ALA A 181 3.87 25.13 -1.89
CA ALA A 181 5.03 24.54 -1.23
C ALA A 181 4.72 23.95 0.16
N LYS A 182 3.69 24.46 0.84
CA LYS A 182 3.27 23.98 2.17
C LYS A 182 2.34 22.76 2.12
N LEU A 183 1.85 22.39 0.94
CA LEU A 183 0.94 21.27 0.73
C LEU A 183 1.71 19.94 0.70
N ARG A 184 2.35 19.60 1.81
CA ARG A 184 3.11 18.37 2.04
C ARG A 184 2.52 17.63 3.23
N TYR A 185 2.69 16.33 3.24
CA TYR A 185 2.28 15.48 4.39
C TYR A 185 3.21 15.62 5.58
N GLU A 186 4.47 15.79 5.30
CA GLU A 186 5.53 15.84 6.29
C GLU A 186 5.59 17.20 6.98
N ASP A 187 5.83 17.17 8.29
CA ASP A 187 5.89 18.36 9.14
C ASP A 187 7.30 18.73 9.60
N GLY A 188 8.25 17.84 9.42
CA GLY A 188 9.60 17.98 9.97
C GLY A 188 10.66 18.40 8.96
N GLY A 189 10.27 18.66 7.72
CA GLY A 189 11.19 18.92 6.65
C GLY A 189 11.17 20.35 6.12
N ILE A 190 10.53 21.30 6.82
CA ILE A 190 10.44 22.70 6.37
C ILE A 190 11.82 23.34 6.29
N ASP A 191 12.68 23.07 7.21
CA ASP A 191 14.08 23.51 7.27
C ASP A 191 14.98 22.78 6.25
N LEU A 192 14.48 21.75 5.60
CA LEU A 192 15.18 20.88 4.69
C LEU A 192 14.74 21.05 3.24
N LEU A 193 14.02 22.12 2.91
CA LEU A 193 13.72 22.52 1.54
C LEU A 193 15.00 22.99 0.86
N CYS A 194 15.67 22.08 0.13
CA CYS A 194 16.93 22.39 -0.55
C CYS A 194 16.77 23.40 -1.70
N ILE A 195 15.54 23.51 -2.25
CA ILE A 195 15.18 24.52 -3.24
C ILE A 195 13.74 24.93 -2.95
N PRO A 196 13.49 26.20 -2.61
CA PRO A 196 12.13 26.71 -2.54
C PRO A 196 11.46 26.50 -3.90
N PRO A 197 10.28 25.87 -3.98
CA PRO A 197 9.62 25.59 -5.26
C PRO A 197 9.20 26.86 -6.01
N GLY A 198 9.19 28.01 -5.35
CA GLY A 198 8.62 29.25 -5.84
C GLY A 198 9.14 29.74 -7.19
N VAL A 199 10.44 29.72 -7.43
CA VAL A 199 11.01 30.26 -8.67
C VAL A 199 10.75 29.38 -9.89
N GLU A 200 10.85 28.07 -9.73
CA GLU A 200 10.60 27.11 -10.81
C GLU A 200 9.11 26.88 -11.06
N ALA A 201 8.31 26.81 -10.00
CA ALA A 201 6.86 26.71 -10.10
C ALA A 201 6.23 27.89 -10.86
N ALA A 202 6.76 29.10 -10.69
CA ALA A 202 6.29 30.29 -11.43
C ALA A 202 6.51 30.18 -12.94
N ARG A 203 7.58 29.49 -13.41
CA ARG A 203 7.82 29.26 -14.84
C ARG A 203 6.82 28.30 -15.48
N TRP A 204 6.29 27.35 -14.69
CA TRP A 204 5.43 26.29 -15.20
C TRP A 204 3.95 26.56 -14.97
N SER A 205 3.60 27.55 -14.16
CA SER A 205 2.21 27.88 -13.83
C SER A 205 1.34 28.11 -15.07
N ALA A 206 1.85 28.81 -16.08
CA ALA A 206 1.14 29.05 -17.34
C ALA A 206 0.93 27.73 -18.13
N THR A 207 1.94 26.87 -18.19
CA THR A 207 1.86 25.59 -18.87
C THR A 207 0.92 24.60 -18.14
N LEU A 208 0.90 24.64 -16.81
CA LEU A 208 0.00 23.81 -16.01
C LEU A 208 -1.45 24.28 -16.08
N ALA A 209 -1.70 25.57 -16.30
CA ALA A 209 -3.05 26.08 -16.53
C ALA A 209 -3.68 25.47 -17.80
N ASP A 210 -2.88 25.26 -18.87
CA ASP A 210 -3.32 24.62 -20.09
C ASP A 210 -3.65 23.13 -19.89
N LEU A 211 -3.06 22.50 -18.86
CA LEU A 211 -3.28 21.11 -18.49
C LEU A 211 -4.34 20.89 -17.40
N ALA A 212 -4.90 21.96 -16.84
CA ALA A 212 -5.87 21.85 -15.74
C ALA A 212 -7.00 20.81 -16.00
N PRO A 213 -7.61 20.74 -17.19
CA PRO A 213 -8.61 19.73 -17.48
C PRO A 213 -8.05 18.29 -17.48
N GLY A 214 -6.84 18.11 -18.00
CA GLY A 214 -6.16 16.80 -18.02
C GLY A 214 -5.71 16.37 -16.61
N ILE A 215 -5.22 17.30 -15.81
CA ILE A 215 -4.87 17.07 -14.40
C ILE A 215 -6.13 16.70 -13.61
N ALA A 216 -7.23 17.43 -13.76
CA ALA A 216 -8.49 17.10 -13.11
C ALA A 216 -8.97 15.71 -13.50
N ALA A 217 -8.94 15.35 -14.79
CA ALA A 217 -9.33 14.03 -15.27
C ALA A 217 -8.44 12.91 -14.71
N LEU A 218 -7.14 13.15 -14.48
CA LEU A 218 -6.26 12.17 -13.84
C LEU A 218 -6.50 12.08 -12.33
N LEU A 219 -6.79 13.19 -11.67
CA LEU A 219 -7.19 13.21 -10.26
C LEU A 219 -8.49 12.40 -10.05
N ASP A 220 -9.45 12.50 -10.97
CA ASP A 220 -10.68 11.70 -10.95
C ASP A 220 -10.43 10.18 -11.08
N ARG A 221 -9.26 9.80 -11.59
CA ARG A 221 -8.88 8.40 -11.84
C ARG A 221 -7.92 7.83 -10.81
N ALA A 222 -7.57 8.59 -9.79
CA ALA A 222 -6.66 8.14 -8.75
C ALA A 222 -7.14 6.82 -8.12
N ALA A 223 -6.25 5.84 -8.09
CA ALA A 223 -6.58 4.53 -7.54
C ALA A 223 -6.87 4.63 -6.03
N PRO A 224 -7.85 3.89 -5.52
CA PRO A 224 -8.12 3.82 -4.08
C PRO A 224 -6.88 3.49 -3.24
N ASP A 225 -5.95 2.70 -3.79
CA ASP A 225 -4.69 2.32 -3.13
C ASP A 225 -3.69 3.49 -2.98
N ALA A 226 -3.87 4.59 -3.72
CA ALA A 226 -3.01 5.77 -3.61
C ALA A 226 -3.40 6.69 -2.45
N ALA A 227 -4.58 6.48 -1.88
CA ALA A 227 -5.25 7.42 -0.99
C ALA A 227 -4.89 7.30 0.48
N GLY A 228 -4.31 6.22 0.86
CA GLY A 228 -3.99 5.95 2.25
C GLY A 228 -3.24 4.64 2.36
N GLY A 229 -2.47 4.54 3.37
CA GLY A 229 -1.64 3.37 3.60
C GLY A 229 -0.40 3.79 4.34
N GLY A 230 0.42 2.85 4.61
CA GLY A 230 1.66 3.06 5.32
C GLY A 230 2.18 1.73 5.80
N SER A 231 3.03 1.76 6.77
CA SER A 231 3.51 0.55 7.46
C SER A 231 4.28 0.97 8.70
N ASN A 232 4.40 0.10 9.67
CA ASN A 232 5.35 0.25 10.77
C ASN A 232 6.32 -0.92 10.76
N ASN A 233 7.61 -0.66 10.98
CA ASN A 233 8.58 -1.68 11.33
C ASN A 233 9.50 -1.18 12.42
N TRP A 234 9.92 -2.09 13.29
CA TRP A 234 11.00 -1.85 14.24
C TRP A 234 11.85 -3.10 14.43
N ALA A 235 13.14 -2.89 14.63
CA ALA A 235 14.08 -3.93 15.02
C ALA A 235 14.79 -3.52 16.30
N LEU A 236 15.00 -4.49 17.18
CA LEU A 236 15.74 -4.34 18.43
C LEU A 236 16.94 -5.28 18.42
N SER A 237 18.12 -4.79 18.85
CA SER A 237 19.24 -5.67 19.19
C SER A 237 18.91 -6.55 20.38
N ALA A 238 19.70 -7.61 20.58
CA ALA A 238 19.55 -8.53 21.70
C ALA A 238 19.53 -7.81 23.06
N GLU A 239 20.35 -6.79 23.24
CA GLU A 239 20.44 -6.01 24.48
C GLU A 239 19.19 -5.16 24.78
N ARG A 240 18.43 -4.82 23.74
CA ARG A 240 17.23 -3.98 23.83
C ARG A 240 15.95 -4.79 23.99
N SER A 241 15.94 -6.03 23.53
CA SER A 241 14.77 -6.91 23.58
C SER A 241 14.55 -7.55 24.96
N ALA A 242 13.32 -8.00 25.23
CA ALA A 242 12.97 -8.73 26.45
C ALA A 242 13.57 -10.14 26.50
N THR A 243 13.81 -10.74 25.33
CA THR A 243 14.20 -12.14 25.18
C THR A 243 15.72 -12.36 25.14
N GLY A 244 16.50 -11.26 25.13
CA GLY A 244 17.95 -11.33 24.96
C GLY A 244 18.39 -11.78 23.57
N ARG A 245 17.49 -11.74 22.59
CA ARG A 245 17.72 -12.00 21.17
C ARG A 245 17.20 -10.83 20.33
N PRO A 246 17.68 -10.65 19.09
CA PRO A 246 17.08 -9.64 18.22
C PRO A 246 15.58 -9.87 18.04
N LEU A 247 14.82 -8.79 17.96
CA LEU A 247 13.40 -8.81 17.70
C LEU A 247 13.10 -7.94 16.48
N LEU A 248 12.30 -8.46 15.55
CA LEU A 248 11.83 -7.74 14.39
C LEU A 248 10.31 -7.78 14.34
N ALA A 249 9.65 -6.63 14.31
CA ALA A 249 8.19 -6.59 14.30
C ALA A 249 7.66 -5.46 13.41
N GLY A 250 6.39 -5.55 13.04
CA GLY A 250 5.75 -4.52 12.23
C GLY A 250 4.40 -4.92 11.67
N ASP A 251 3.87 -4.05 10.82
CA ASP A 251 2.57 -4.21 10.19
C ASP A 251 2.47 -3.38 8.89
N PRO A 252 2.07 -3.98 7.75
CA PRO A 252 1.77 -3.27 6.51
C PRO A 252 0.34 -2.70 6.54
N HIS A 253 0.18 -1.42 6.18
CA HIS A 253 -1.12 -0.76 6.14
C HIS A 253 -1.54 -0.51 4.69
N ARG A 254 -2.65 -1.10 4.28
CA ARG A 254 -3.25 -0.95 2.94
C ARG A 254 -4.76 -0.97 3.04
N VAL A 255 -5.44 -0.83 1.90
CA VAL A 255 -6.90 -0.96 1.81
C VAL A 255 -7.36 -2.29 2.40
N LEU A 256 -8.40 -2.23 3.23
CA LEU A 256 -9.02 -3.40 3.87
C LEU A 256 -9.99 -4.06 2.88
N GLU A 257 -9.46 -4.86 1.98
CA GLU A 257 -10.21 -5.68 1.01
C GLU A 257 -10.19 -7.15 1.44
N ILE A 258 -11.27 -7.86 1.27
CA ILE A 258 -11.36 -9.30 1.53
C ILE A 258 -11.55 -10.05 0.19
N PRO A 259 -10.75 -11.09 -0.12
CA PRO A 259 -9.63 -11.61 0.66
C PRO A 259 -8.44 -10.63 0.74
N ASN A 260 -7.71 -10.71 1.86
CA ASN A 260 -6.53 -9.88 2.13
C ASN A 260 -5.42 -10.07 1.08
N MET A 261 -4.73 -9.00 0.74
CA MET A 261 -3.57 -9.02 -0.15
C MET A 261 -2.47 -9.99 0.30
N TYR A 262 -2.25 -10.10 1.61
CA TYR A 262 -1.30 -11.07 2.17
C TYR A 262 -2.00 -12.32 2.66
N ALA A 263 -1.34 -13.47 2.43
CA ALA A 263 -1.70 -14.75 3.01
C ALA A 263 -0.54 -15.29 3.85
N GLN A 264 -0.86 -15.88 4.99
CA GLN A 264 0.11 -16.59 5.82
C GLN A 264 0.51 -17.88 5.13
N GLY A 265 1.78 -18.28 5.21
CA GLY A 265 2.24 -19.51 4.60
C GLY A 265 3.64 -19.93 5.06
N HIS A 266 3.92 -21.21 4.91
CA HIS A 266 5.20 -21.84 5.19
C HIS A 266 5.60 -22.72 4.01
N LEU A 267 6.81 -22.56 3.51
CA LEU A 267 7.34 -23.29 2.36
C LEU A 267 8.75 -23.78 2.63
N ALA A 268 8.95 -25.09 2.57
CA ALA A 268 10.25 -25.70 2.80
C ALA A 268 10.64 -26.71 1.71
N CYS A 269 11.94 -26.79 1.48
CA CYS A 269 12.60 -27.82 0.70
C CYS A 269 14.02 -28.07 1.24
N ASP A 270 14.83 -28.85 0.53
CA ASP A 270 16.22 -29.16 0.92
C ASP A 270 17.17 -27.96 0.97
N THR A 271 16.81 -26.82 0.35
CA THR A 271 17.67 -25.63 0.25
C THR A 271 17.16 -24.41 1.04
N PHE A 272 15.92 -24.39 1.44
CA PHE A 272 15.34 -23.33 2.27
C PHE A 272 14.16 -23.84 3.10
N ASP A 273 13.89 -23.14 4.20
CA ASP A 273 12.75 -23.35 5.08
C ASP A 273 12.25 -21.97 5.54
N VAL A 274 11.12 -21.49 4.97
CA VAL A 274 10.69 -20.09 5.09
C VAL A 274 9.22 -20.00 5.48
N VAL A 275 8.94 -19.27 6.55
CA VAL A 275 7.59 -18.93 6.99
C VAL A 275 7.39 -17.41 6.96
N GLY A 276 6.22 -16.97 6.55
CA GLY A 276 5.92 -15.53 6.47
C GLY A 276 4.62 -15.23 5.73
N LEU A 277 4.54 -13.99 5.25
CA LEU A 277 3.40 -13.50 4.47
C LEU A 277 3.70 -13.60 2.98
N THR A 278 2.92 -14.41 2.29
CA THR A 278 2.95 -14.55 0.83
C THR A 278 2.00 -13.57 0.17
N VAL A 279 2.17 -13.38 -1.12
CA VAL A 279 1.22 -12.68 -1.99
C VAL A 279 0.57 -13.70 -2.91
N PRO A 280 -0.72 -14.04 -2.74
CA PRO A 280 -1.38 -14.97 -3.65
C PRO A 280 -1.26 -14.52 -5.12
N GLY A 281 -0.71 -15.39 -5.96
CA GLY A 281 -0.34 -15.09 -7.34
C GLY A 281 1.15 -14.78 -7.57
N VAL A 282 1.97 -14.75 -6.49
CA VAL A 282 3.42 -14.51 -6.55
C VAL A 282 4.16 -15.61 -5.77
N PRO A 283 5.20 -16.24 -6.32
CA PRO A 283 5.99 -17.24 -5.61
C PRO A 283 6.89 -16.60 -4.54
N GLY A 284 7.21 -17.37 -3.50
CA GLY A 284 8.14 -16.99 -2.43
C GLY A 284 7.56 -15.98 -1.44
N PHE A 285 8.45 -15.19 -0.81
CA PHE A 285 8.13 -14.28 0.29
C PHE A 285 8.83 -12.92 0.08
N PRO A 286 8.26 -12.02 -0.73
CA PRO A 286 8.95 -10.80 -1.14
C PRO A 286 9.11 -9.76 -0.03
N HIS A 287 8.23 -9.76 1.01
CA HIS A 287 8.10 -8.64 1.93
C HIS A 287 8.36 -8.99 3.41
N PHE A 288 7.78 -10.06 3.94
CA PHE A 288 7.77 -10.34 5.39
C PHE A 288 7.95 -11.84 5.63
N ALA A 289 9.07 -12.24 6.16
CA ALA A 289 9.32 -13.65 6.47
C ALA A 289 10.58 -13.84 7.32
N HIS A 290 10.81 -15.09 7.71
CA HIS A 290 12.13 -15.58 8.15
C HIS A 290 12.44 -16.93 7.54
N ASN A 291 13.72 -17.24 7.40
CA ASN A 291 14.23 -18.48 6.84
C ASN A 291 15.00 -19.33 7.87
N GLY A 292 14.72 -19.17 9.16
CA GLY A 292 15.43 -19.83 10.24
C GLY A 292 16.81 -19.22 10.56
N ARG A 293 17.31 -18.25 9.78
CA ARG A 293 18.57 -17.54 9.99
C ARG A 293 18.40 -16.04 10.03
N VAL A 294 17.62 -15.50 9.11
CA VAL A 294 17.34 -14.05 8.95
C VAL A 294 15.85 -13.85 8.89
N ALA A 295 15.35 -12.87 9.61
CA ALA A 295 14.01 -12.32 9.44
C ALA A 295 14.08 -11.00 8.68
N TRP A 296 13.07 -10.71 7.85
CA TRP A 296 12.97 -9.45 7.09
C TRP A 296 11.54 -8.93 7.03
N CYS A 297 11.46 -7.63 6.95
CA CYS A 297 10.21 -6.91 6.73
C CYS A 297 10.45 -5.62 5.97
N VAL A 298 9.38 -5.03 5.44
CA VAL A 298 9.47 -3.81 4.65
C VAL A 298 8.45 -2.76 5.08
N THR A 299 8.82 -1.47 4.94
CA THR A 299 7.86 -0.37 4.83
C THR A 299 8.09 0.33 3.50
N HIS A 300 7.09 1.03 2.96
CA HIS A 300 7.27 1.90 1.81
C HIS A 300 8.20 3.06 2.18
N ALA A 301 9.25 3.28 1.38
CA ALA A 301 10.29 4.27 1.66
C ALA A 301 9.97 5.67 1.10
N PHE A 302 8.95 5.79 0.27
CA PHE A 302 8.58 7.02 -0.44
C PHE A 302 9.71 7.58 -1.31
N VAL A 303 10.56 6.72 -1.82
CA VAL A 303 11.56 7.15 -2.80
C VAL A 303 10.85 7.51 -4.09
N ASP A 304 11.20 8.67 -4.64
CA ASP A 304 10.56 9.17 -5.84
C ASP A 304 11.11 8.47 -7.09
N ILE A 305 10.31 7.59 -7.69
CA ILE A 305 10.66 6.77 -8.86
C ILE A 305 9.74 7.04 -10.06
N HIS A 306 9.00 8.13 -10.00
CA HIS A 306 8.00 8.51 -11.02
C HIS A 306 8.11 9.98 -11.35
N ASP A 307 8.20 10.33 -12.63
CA ASP A 307 8.17 11.71 -13.10
C ASP A 307 7.02 11.95 -14.08
N LEU A 308 6.44 13.14 -14.00
CA LEU A 308 5.43 13.61 -14.92
C LEU A 308 6.05 14.67 -15.84
N PHE A 309 5.92 14.46 -17.14
CA PHE A 309 6.40 15.39 -18.14
C PHE A 309 5.23 16.06 -18.85
N VAL A 310 5.24 17.38 -18.92
CA VAL A 310 4.35 18.14 -19.78
C VAL A 310 4.91 18.06 -21.18
N GLU A 311 4.16 17.47 -22.11
CA GLU A 311 4.55 17.37 -23.51
C GLU A 311 3.84 18.42 -24.36
N ARG A 312 4.53 18.90 -25.39
CA ARG A 312 3.95 19.77 -26.43
C ARG A 312 3.81 19.03 -27.73
N PHE A 313 2.67 19.18 -28.37
CA PHE A 313 2.32 18.51 -29.62
C PHE A 313 2.16 19.50 -30.76
N ASP A 314 2.41 19.06 -31.99
CA ASP A 314 2.08 19.80 -33.19
C ASP A 314 0.55 19.83 -33.43
N ASP A 315 0.09 20.65 -34.38
CA ASP A 315 -1.33 20.81 -34.70
C ASP A 315 -2.03 19.52 -35.15
N THR A 316 -1.26 18.49 -35.51
CA THR A 316 -1.76 17.17 -35.93
C THR A 316 -1.73 16.16 -34.79
N ALA A 317 -1.11 16.50 -33.66
CA ALA A 317 -0.79 15.61 -32.55
C ALA A 317 0.01 14.34 -33.00
N ALA A 318 0.66 14.39 -34.15
CA ALA A 318 1.48 13.29 -34.66
C ALA A 318 2.93 13.34 -34.14
N HIS A 319 3.36 14.49 -33.66
CA HIS A 319 4.72 14.71 -33.15
C HIS A 319 4.67 15.45 -31.84
N HIS A 320 5.63 15.16 -30.97
CA HIS A 320 5.90 15.93 -29.76
C HIS A 320 7.24 16.67 -29.85
N LEU A 321 7.33 17.82 -29.20
CA LEU A 321 8.54 18.63 -29.20
C LEU A 321 9.56 18.10 -28.16
N PHE A 322 10.78 17.85 -28.59
CA PHE A 322 11.89 17.48 -27.72
C PHE A 322 13.20 18.13 -28.21
N ARG A 323 13.83 18.98 -27.40
CA ARG A 323 15.10 19.66 -27.72
C ARG A 323 15.09 20.29 -29.12
N ASP A 324 14.19 21.16 -29.40
CA ASP A 324 14.03 21.86 -30.68
C ASP A 324 13.68 20.98 -31.89
N ALA A 325 13.38 19.69 -31.69
CA ALA A 325 12.98 18.76 -32.75
C ALA A 325 11.56 18.21 -32.49
N TRP A 326 10.77 18.11 -33.57
CA TRP A 326 9.49 17.42 -33.56
C TRP A 326 9.74 15.93 -33.80
N LEU A 327 9.49 15.10 -32.78
CA LEU A 327 9.64 13.64 -32.82
C LEU A 327 8.29 12.96 -32.98
N PRO A 328 8.18 11.90 -33.80
CA PRO A 328 6.92 11.19 -33.98
C PRO A 328 6.49 10.49 -32.68
N VAL A 329 5.19 10.50 -32.41
CA VAL A 329 4.60 9.72 -31.31
C VAL A 329 4.27 8.31 -31.78
N GLN A 330 4.31 7.35 -30.83
CA GLN A 330 3.79 6.01 -31.07
C GLN A 330 2.30 5.97 -30.72
N ARG A 331 1.50 5.29 -31.52
CA ARG A 331 0.05 5.15 -31.29
C ARG A 331 -0.38 3.71 -31.42
N ARG A 332 -1.27 3.29 -30.52
CA ARG A 332 -1.99 2.01 -30.63
C ARG A 332 -3.41 2.16 -30.13
N ARG A 333 -4.32 1.37 -30.67
CA ARG A 333 -5.70 1.29 -30.21
C ARG A 333 -5.89 0.04 -29.38
N GLU A 334 -6.67 0.15 -28.32
CA GLU A 334 -7.02 -0.95 -27.44
C GLU A 334 -8.50 -0.92 -27.08
N THR A 335 -9.07 -2.10 -26.84
CA THR A 335 -10.47 -2.27 -26.47
C THR A 335 -10.56 -2.79 -25.03
N ILE A 336 -11.38 -2.14 -24.21
CA ILE A 336 -11.68 -2.55 -22.83
C ILE A 336 -13.10 -3.09 -22.80
N ALA A 337 -13.25 -4.38 -22.53
CA ALA A 337 -14.55 -4.99 -22.34
C ALA A 337 -15.10 -4.59 -20.96
N VAL A 338 -16.39 -4.23 -20.92
CA VAL A 338 -17.06 -3.73 -19.70
C VAL A 338 -18.33 -4.54 -19.45
N ARG A 339 -18.42 -5.20 -18.29
CA ARG A 339 -19.62 -5.96 -17.90
C ARG A 339 -20.85 -5.06 -17.90
N GLY A 340 -21.88 -5.47 -18.61
CA GLY A 340 -23.16 -4.76 -18.66
C GLY A 340 -23.17 -3.47 -19.49
N ALA A 341 -22.10 -3.19 -20.26
CA ALA A 341 -22.01 -2.02 -21.13
C ALA A 341 -21.29 -2.35 -22.45
N ALA A 342 -21.32 -1.41 -23.38
CA ALA A 342 -20.54 -1.52 -24.62
C ALA A 342 -19.04 -1.48 -24.32
N PRO A 343 -18.20 -2.18 -25.11
CA PRO A 343 -16.76 -2.07 -25.00
C PRO A 343 -16.30 -0.62 -25.20
N ARG A 344 -15.23 -0.23 -24.50
CA ARG A 344 -14.64 1.09 -24.60
C ARG A 344 -13.37 1.04 -25.44
N GLU A 345 -13.36 1.77 -26.57
CA GLU A 345 -12.15 1.97 -27.35
C GLU A 345 -11.30 3.09 -26.75
N ILE A 346 -10.00 2.87 -26.67
CA ILE A 346 -9.03 3.87 -26.24
C ILE A 346 -7.87 3.96 -27.24
N GLU A 347 -7.31 5.14 -27.37
CA GLU A 347 -6.02 5.34 -28.01
C GLU A 347 -4.94 5.50 -26.94
N VAL A 348 -3.85 4.77 -27.09
CA VAL A 348 -2.65 4.91 -26.26
C VAL A 348 -1.61 5.62 -27.12
N ILE A 349 -1.09 6.73 -26.58
CA ILE A 349 -0.08 7.57 -27.22
C ILE A 349 1.15 7.55 -26.33
N GLU A 350 2.33 7.32 -26.92
CA GLU A 350 3.60 7.31 -26.22
C GLU A 350 4.57 8.32 -26.84
N THR A 351 5.24 9.06 -25.97
CA THR A 351 6.32 10.01 -26.29
C THR A 351 7.67 9.46 -25.83
N THR A 352 8.74 10.24 -25.98
CA THR A 352 10.08 9.91 -25.43
C THR A 352 10.05 9.68 -23.90
N HIS A 353 9.12 10.33 -23.18
CA HIS A 353 9.02 10.20 -21.72
C HIS A 353 8.02 9.14 -21.26
N GLY A 354 7.39 8.44 -22.20
CA GLY A 354 6.46 7.36 -21.90
C GLY A 354 5.02 7.64 -22.33
N PRO A 355 4.05 6.86 -21.80
CA PRO A 355 2.66 6.98 -22.19
C PRO A 355 2.03 8.28 -21.69
N ILE A 356 1.16 8.85 -22.55
CA ILE A 356 0.26 9.93 -22.15
C ILE A 356 -0.80 9.37 -21.20
N VAL A 357 -0.80 9.88 -19.99
CA VAL A 357 -1.71 9.43 -18.92
C VAL A 357 -2.86 10.41 -18.68
N ALA A 358 -2.68 11.68 -19.04
CA ALA A 358 -3.70 12.72 -18.93
C ALA A 358 -3.55 13.81 -19.99
N GLY A 359 -4.63 14.56 -20.25
CA GLY A 359 -4.71 15.59 -21.28
C GLY A 359 -5.05 15.01 -22.64
N ASP A 360 -5.24 15.91 -23.59
CA ASP A 360 -5.53 15.56 -24.99
C ASP A 360 -4.44 16.17 -25.89
N PRO A 361 -3.58 15.36 -26.51
CA PRO A 361 -2.57 15.82 -27.47
C PRO A 361 -3.10 16.75 -28.56
N ALA A 362 -4.38 16.61 -28.97
CA ALA A 362 -5.00 17.50 -29.95
C ALA A 362 -5.18 18.94 -29.47
N THR A 363 -5.10 19.21 -28.17
CA THR A 363 -5.13 20.56 -27.59
C THR A 363 -3.72 21.20 -27.52
N GLY A 364 -2.70 20.51 -28.02
CA GLY A 364 -1.31 20.97 -28.05
C GLY A 364 -0.48 20.57 -26.83
N THR A 365 -1.09 20.12 -25.71
CA THR A 365 -0.35 19.68 -24.52
C THR A 365 -1.00 18.49 -23.83
N ALA A 366 -0.17 17.62 -23.24
CA ALA A 366 -0.63 16.48 -22.42
C ALA A 366 0.45 16.08 -21.40
N LEU A 367 0.10 15.19 -20.45
CA LEU A 367 1.01 14.65 -19.44
C LEU A 367 1.47 13.25 -19.82
N ALA A 368 2.79 13.08 -19.97
CA ALA A 368 3.45 11.78 -20.06
C ALA A 368 3.94 11.35 -18.67
N LEU A 369 3.92 10.04 -18.41
CA LEU A 369 4.45 9.43 -17.20
C LEU A 369 5.71 8.63 -17.52
N ARG A 370 6.84 8.99 -16.89
CA ARG A 370 8.04 8.18 -16.84
C ARG A 370 8.18 7.54 -15.46
N SER A 371 8.16 6.24 -15.41
CA SER A 371 8.24 5.47 -14.17
C SER A 371 9.27 4.37 -14.29
N VAL A 372 10.08 4.18 -13.24
CA VAL A 372 11.03 3.06 -13.15
C VAL A 372 10.32 1.72 -13.36
N GLN A 373 9.07 1.62 -12.93
CA GLN A 373 8.27 0.39 -13.07
C GLN A 373 8.01 -0.01 -14.53
N PHE A 374 8.13 0.89 -15.51
CA PHE A 374 7.78 0.65 -16.91
C PHE A 374 8.91 1.01 -17.89
N ALA A 375 9.68 2.06 -17.60
CA ALA A 375 10.71 2.57 -18.48
C ALA A 375 11.90 1.61 -18.61
N GLU A 376 12.20 0.86 -17.56
CA GLU A 376 13.37 -0.02 -17.47
C GLU A 376 12.98 -1.48 -17.29
N THR A 377 13.90 -2.39 -17.62
CA THR A 377 13.72 -3.81 -17.33
C THR A 377 13.90 -4.08 -15.84
N ASP A 378 12.91 -4.71 -15.21
CA ASP A 378 12.92 -5.03 -13.81
C ASP A 378 13.36 -6.48 -13.56
N LEU A 379 14.36 -6.66 -12.69
CA LEU A 379 14.92 -7.95 -12.31
C LEU A 379 14.64 -8.31 -10.84
N SER A 380 13.63 -7.69 -10.21
CA SER A 380 13.29 -7.95 -8.81
C SER A 380 13.00 -9.42 -8.52
N PHE A 381 12.47 -10.17 -9.49
CA PHE A 381 12.22 -11.61 -9.32
C PHE A 381 13.49 -12.44 -9.21
N ASP A 382 14.62 -12.00 -9.75
CA ASP A 382 15.93 -12.66 -9.53
C ASP A 382 16.40 -12.53 -8.08
N CYS A 383 15.87 -11.58 -7.32
CA CYS A 383 16.18 -11.41 -5.91
C CYS A 383 15.50 -12.48 -5.03
N LEU A 384 14.30 -12.93 -5.40
CA LEU A 384 13.47 -13.79 -4.53
C LEU A 384 14.15 -15.12 -4.16
N PRO A 385 14.67 -15.95 -5.09
CA PRO A 385 15.33 -17.18 -4.70
C PRO A 385 16.57 -16.97 -3.82
N ARG A 386 17.29 -15.87 -4.05
CA ARG A 386 18.48 -15.49 -3.25
C ARG A 386 18.09 -15.09 -1.82
N MET A 387 16.99 -14.33 -1.65
CA MET A 387 16.48 -13.92 -0.34
C MET A 387 16.10 -15.13 0.53
N LEU A 388 15.45 -16.14 -0.05
CA LEU A 388 15.01 -17.35 0.70
C LEU A 388 16.19 -18.09 1.36
N ARG A 389 17.41 -17.95 0.82
CA ARG A 389 18.62 -18.65 1.27
C ARG A 389 19.63 -17.75 1.97
N ALA A 390 19.33 -16.48 2.15
CA ALA A 390 20.26 -15.54 2.77
C ALA A 390 20.63 -15.97 4.21
N PRO A 391 21.92 -16.10 4.54
CA PRO A 391 22.34 -16.56 5.86
C PRO A 391 22.50 -15.47 6.92
N SER A 392 22.50 -14.19 6.51
CA SER A 392 22.75 -13.05 7.38
C SER A 392 22.13 -11.76 6.84
N VAL A 393 22.04 -10.72 7.66
CA VAL A 393 21.55 -9.39 7.23
C VAL A 393 22.33 -8.83 6.05
N PRO A 394 23.69 -8.79 6.05
CA PRO A 394 24.43 -8.31 4.89
C PRO A 394 24.19 -9.13 3.62
N ALA A 395 24.09 -10.46 3.74
CA ALA A 395 23.80 -11.34 2.61
C ALA A 395 22.39 -11.13 2.06
N LEU A 396 21.40 -10.88 2.94
CA LEU A 396 20.05 -10.54 2.51
C LEU A 396 20.03 -9.21 1.75
N PHE A 397 20.77 -8.19 2.22
CA PHE A 397 20.85 -6.92 1.52
C PHE A 397 21.43 -7.11 0.12
N GLU A 398 22.55 -7.84 0.01
CA GLU A 398 23.16 -8.16 -1.29
C GLU A 398 22.21 -8.98 -2.19
N ALA A 399 21.43 -9.89 -1.63
CA ALA A 399 20.41 -10.66 -2.37
C ALA A 399 19.35 -9.78 -3.03
N THR A 400 19.16 -8.54 -2.55
CA THR A 400 18.21 -7.58 -3.13
C THR A 400 18.83 -6.65 -4.19
N ARG A 401 20.10 -6.82 -4.54
CA ARG A 401 20.71 -6.06 -5.62
C ARG A 401 19.96 -6.29 -6.93
N GLY A 402 19.53 -5.20 -7.56
CA GLY A 402 18.69 -5.22 -8.76
C GLY A 402 17.19 -5.14 -8.49
N TRP A 403 16.79 -4.98 -7.23
CA TRP A 403 15.38 -4.75 -6.90
C TRP A 403 14.94 -3.36 -7.36
N GLY A 404 13.95 -3.26 -8.25
CA GLY A 404 13.48 -1.99 -8.83
C GLY A 404 11.96 -1.80 -8.82
N LEU A 405 11.21 -2.88 -8.61
CA LEU A 405 9.76 -2.88 -8.84
C LEU A 405 8.99 -1.95 -7.90
N ILE A 406 9.34 -1.95 -6.62
CA ILE A 406 8.73 -1.14 -5.55
C ILE A 406 9.85 -0.71 -4.61
N ASP A 407 9.83 0.53 -4.17
CA ASP A 407 10.78 1.04 -3.19
C ASP A 407 10.40 0.64 -1.76
N HIS A 408 11.39 0.23 -0.99
CA HIS A 408 11.18 -0.21 0.38
C HIS A 408 12.30 0.22 1.33
N ASN A 409 11.92 0.53 2.57
CA ASN A 409 12.79 0.36 3.73
C ASN A 409 12.80 -1.13 4.07
N LEU A 410 13.83 -1.85 3.72
CA LEU A 410 14.05 -3.24 4.12
C LEU A 410 14.71 -3.25 5.49
N VAL A 411 14.05 -3.78 6.49
CA VAL A 411 14.59 -3.97 7.85
C VAL A 411 14.74 -5.46 8.09
N ALA A 412 15.88 -5.86 8.66
CA ALA A 412 16.21 -7.26 8.88
C ALA A 412 16.94 -7.47 10.20
N ALA A 413 16.87 -8.71 10.70
CA ALA A 413 17.62 -9.15 11.88
C ALA A 413 18.02 -10.62 11.71
N ASP A 414 19.22 -11.01 12.20
CA ASP A 414 19.72 -12.39 12.06
C ASP A 414 20.11 -13.03 13.38
N ILE A 415 20.30 -14.36 13.33
CA ILE A 415 20.66 -15.17 14.50
C ILE A 415 22.05 -14.87 15.07
N ALA A 416 22.92 -14.16 14.33
CA ALA A 416 24.22 -13.69 14.83
C ALA A 416 24.09 -12.43 15.69
N GLY A 417 22.90 -11.84 15.75
CA GLY A 417 22.61 -10.65 16.56
C GLY A 417 22.56 -9.35 15.75
N CYS A 418 22.88 -9.39 14.47
CA CYS A 418 22.91 -8.22 13.59
C CYS A 418 21.49 -7.73 13.29
N ILE A 419 21.28 -6.41 13.35
CA ILE A 419 20.09 -5.72 12.87
C ILE A 419 20.47 -4.72 11.78
N GLY A 420 19.66 -4.59 10.73
CA GLY A 420 20.00 -3.69 9.62
C GLY A 420 18.78 -3.08 8.95
N HIS A 421 19.02 -1.96 8.29
CA HIS A 421 18.09 -1.24 7.43
C HIS A 421 18.78 -0.87 6.13
N LEU A 422 18.11 -1.11 5.01
CA LEU A 422 18.50 -0.73 3.67
C LEU A 422 17.31 -0.13 2.92
N VAL A 423 17.49 1.00 2.26
CA VAL A 423 16.56 1.45 1.23
C VAL A 423 16.82 0.65 -0.04
N ARG A 424 15.94 -0.29 -0.35
CA ARG A 424 16.05 -1.08 -1.57
C ARG A 424 15.12 -0.49 -2.65
N ALA A 425 15.71 0.07 -3.68
CA ALA A 425 15.03 0.67 -4.82
C ALA A 425 15.99 0.88 -5.97
N MET A 426 15.46 1.01 -7.18
CA MET A 426 16.16 1.59 -8.32
C MET A 426 15.73 3.06 -8.43
N VAL A 427 16.68 4.01 -8.29
CA VAL A 427 16.37 5.44 -8.22
C VAL A 427 17.14 6.18 -9.31
N PRO A 428 16.45 6.92 -10.20
CA PRO A 428 17.10 7.70 -11.23
C PRO A 428 17.75 8.96 -10.65
N ARG A 429 18.96 9.30 -11.13
CA ARG A 429 19.56 10.62 -10.92
C ARG A 429 18.89 11.63 -11.82
N ARG A 430 18.35 12.68 -11.24
CA ARG A 430 17.64 13.73 -11.96
C ARG A 430 17.52 15.01 -11.13
N PRO A 431 17.14 16.15 -11.73
CA PRO A 431 16.91 17.38 -11.00
C PRO A 431 15.83 17.22 -9.92
N ARG A 432 16.04 17.85 -8.76
CA ARG A 432 15.07 17.85 -7.63
C ARG A 432 13.70 18.43 -8.01
N ALA A 433 13.67 19.34 -9.00
CA ALA A 433 12.43 19.92 -9.53
C ALA A 433 11.42 18.86 -9.98
N ASN A 434 11.88 17.73 -10.51
CA ASN A 434 11.03 16.62 -10.92
C ASN A 434 10.20 16.04 -9.75
N GLY A 435 10.65 16.23 -8.52
CA GLY A 435 9.97 15.77 -7.32
C GLY A 435 8.80 16.62 -6.87
N TRP A 436 8.66 17.84 -7.40
CA TRP A 436 7.66 18.80 -6.94
C TRP A 436 6.41 18.84 -7.80
N LEU A 437 6.59 18.94 -9.10
CA LEU A 437 5.55 19.24 -10.09
C LEU A 437 5.84 18.45 -11.36
N PRO A 438 4.87 18.32 -12.26
CA PRO A 438 5.12 17.97 -13.65
C PRO A 438 6.14 18.96 -14.26
N VAL A 439 7.08 18.43 -15.05
CA VAL A 439 8.20 19.22 -15.60
C VAL A 439 8.12 19.32 -17.12
N PRO A 440 8.66 20.37 -17.76
CA PRO A 440 8.61 20.54 -19.21
C PRO A 440 9.46 19.48 -19.93
N GLY A 441 8.80 18.62 -20.72
CA GLY A 441 9.44 17.52 -21.47
C GLY A 441 10.29 18.04 -22.64
N TRP A 442 9.89 19.15 -23.26
CA TRP A 442 10.55 19.65 -24.47
C TRP A 442 11.94 20.25 -24.27
N THR A 443 12.34 20.57 -23.02
CA THR A 443 13.62 21.26 -22.76
C THR A 443 14.82 20.32 -22.72
N GLY A 444 14.61 19.04 -22.38
CA GLY A 444 15.69 18.09 -22.07
C GLY A 444 16.44 18.37 -20.77
N ALA A 445 16.01 19.36 -19.97
CA ALA A 445 16.66 19.73 -18.71
C ALA A 445 16.32 18.80 -17.53
N HIS A 446 15.26 18.01 -17.66
CA HIS A 446 14.70 17.18 -16.60
C HIS A 446 14.90 15.68 -16.82
N GLU A 447 15.81 15.32 -17.74
CA GLU A 447 16.11 13.93 -18.09
C GLU A 447 16.75 13.15 -16.95
N TRP A 448 16.50 11.83 -16.96
CA TRP A 448 17.25 10.92 -16.10
C TRP A 448 18.68 10.78 -16.57
N GLN A 449 19.62 10.90 -15.64
CA GLN A 449 21.07 10.92 -15.90
C GLN A 449 21.76 9.67 -15.33
N GLY A 450 21.12 8.51 -15.43
CA GLY A 450 21.57 7.26 -14.85
C GLY A 450 20.94 6.98 -13.49
N TRP A 451 21.56 6.11 -12.72
CA TRP A 451 21.01 5.51 -11.50
C TRP A 451 21.88 5.82 -10.28
N ILE A 452 21.25 5.92 -9.11
CA ILE A 452 21.97 5.89 -7.84
C ILE A 452 22.50 4.46 -7.66
N PRO A 453 23.83 4.26 -7.48
CA PRO A 453 24.39 2.94 -7.27
C PRO A 453 23.85 2.27 -6.02
N PHE A 454 23.69 0.95 -6.04
CA PHE A 454 23.21 0.17 -4.90
C PHE A 454 24.01 0.44 -3.61
N GLU A 455 25.34 0.64 -3.74
CA GLU A 455 26.24 0.95 -2.63
C GLU A 455 25.97 2.32 -2.00
N ALA A 456 25.45 3.26 -2.78
CA ALA A 456 25.11 4.62 -2.33
C ALA A 456 23.68 4.70 -1.75
N MET A 457 22.86 3.65 -1.88
CA MET A 457 21.53 3.64 -1.27
C MET A 457 21.64 3.69 0.25
N PRO A 458 20.81 4.51 0.92
CA PRO A 458 20.83 4.66 2.38
C PRO A 458 20.73 3.31 3.11
N ARG A 459 21.66 3.08 4.04
CA ARG A 459 21.68 1.86 4.86
C ARG A 459 22.35 2.09 6.20
N GLN A 460 22.00 1.26 7.16
CA GLN A 460 22.69 1.15 8.44
C GLN A 460 22.70 -0.31 8.92
N ILE A 461 23.72 -0.68 9.62
CA ILE A 461 23.91 -1.99 10.25
C ILE A 461 24.35 -1.73 11.70
N ASP A 462 23.74 -2.44 12.64
CA ASP A 462 24.04 -2.40 14.08
C ASP A 462 24.17 -0.97 14.64
N PRO A 463 23.13 -0.11 14.51
CA PRO A 463 23.21 1.24 15.04
C PRO A 463 23.50 1.23 16.54
N ALA A 464 24.31 2.18 17.01
CA ALA A 464 24.78 2.24 18.41
C ALA A 464 23.64 2.25 19.46
N GLY A 465 22.44 2.71 19.10
CA GLY A 465 21.26 2.67 19.95
C GLY A 465 20.57 1.30 20.04
N GLY A 466 20.97 0.34 19.20
CA GLY A 466 20.38 -0.99 19.11
C GLY A 466 18.90 -0.99 18.69
N VAL A 467 18.45 0.05 18.00
CA VAL A 467 17.04 0.23 17.58
C VAL A 467 17.00 0.76 16.16
N ILE A 468 16.13 0.18 15.34
CA ILE A 468 15.76 0.67 14.01
C ILE A 468 14.24 0.86 14.00
N VAL A 469 13.75 2.01 13.50
CA VAL A 469 12.32 2.29 13.35
C VAL A 469 12.09 2.87 11.96
N THR A 470 11.14 2.33 11.21
CA THR A 470 10.65 2.90 9.96
C THR A 470 9.12 2.89 9.96
N ALA A 471 8.52 4.05 9.72
CA ALA A 471 7.06 4.20 9.66
C ALA A 471 6.66 5.13 8.49
N ASN A 472 7.33 4.95 7.35
CA ASN A 472 7.17 5.74 6.13
C ASN A 472 7.63 7.21 6.25
N ASN A 473 8.31 7.53 7.35
CA ASN A 473 8.93 8.83 7.56
C ASN A 473 10.20 8.97 6.70
N ARG A 474 10.69 10.19 6.57
CA ARG A 474 11.89 10.53 5.80
C ARG A 474 13.09 9.68 6.26
N VAL A 475 13.78 9.07 5.30
CA VAL A 475 14.89 8.15 5.56
C VAL A 475 16.18 8.90 5.88
N VAL A 476 16.51 9.90 5.07
CA VAL A 476 17.72 10.74 5.20
C VAL A 476 17.36 12.21 5.08
N ALA A 477 18.17 13.08 5.67
CA ALA A 477 18.01 14.51 5.50
C ALA A 477 18.19 14.90 4.01
N ASP A 478 17.45 15.90 3.56
CA ASP A 478 17.69 16.53 2.27
C ASP A 478 19.05 17.26 2.29
N GLY A 479 19.69 17.36 1.13
CA GLY A 479 20.99 18.02 1.01
C GLY A 479 22.13 17.10 0.60
N GLY A 480 21.88 15.79 0.49
CA GLY A 480 22.80 14.85 -0.14
C GLY A 480 22.99 15.14 -1.64
N ALA A 481 24.03 14.52 -2.25
CA ALA A 481 24.34 14.66 -3.67
C ALA A 481 23.22 14.14 -4.57
N ASP A 482 22.49 13.11 -4.12
CA ASP A 482 21.43 12.45 -4.88
C ASP A 482 20.05 12.76 -4.27
N TYR A 483 19.09 13.09 -5.13
CA TYR A 483 17.69 13.30 -4.75
C TYR A 483 16.97 11.96 -4.56
N LEU A 484 16.34 11.76 -3.40
CA LEU A 484 15.55 10.55 -3.08
C LEU A 484 14.05 10.78 -3.05
N CYS A 485 13.58 11.79 -2.31
CA CYS A 485 12.16 12.05 -2.15
C CYS A 485 11.84 13.50 -1.77
N THR A 486 10.65 13.95 -2.13
CA THR A 486 10.05 15.20 -1.65
C THR A 486 9.03 14.92 -0.57
N ASP A 487 8.17 13.94 -0.78
CA ASP A 487 7.03 13.62 0.07
C ASP A 487 7.30 12.35 0.89
N CYS A 488 6.98 12.40 2.17
CA CYS A 488 7.03 11.27 3.09
C CYS A 488 5.83 11.36 4.05
N HIS A 489 5.53 10.30 4.78
CA HIS A 489 4.56 10.40 5.87
C HIS A 489 5.12 11.21 7.04
N PRO A 490 4.25 11.90 7.82
CA PRO A 490 4.64 12.55 9.05
C PRO A 490 5.32 11.57 10.01
N PRO A 491 6.34 12.01 10.77
CA PRO A 491 7.11 11.11 11.66
C PRO A 491 6.38 10.76 12.95
N THR A 492 5.10 11.08 13.09
CA THR A 492 4.29 10.88 14.33
C THR A 492 4.34 9.44 14.81
N ARG A 493 4.09 8.46 13.92
CA ARG A 493 4.14 7.03 14.25
C ARG A 493 5.56 6.57 14.61
N ALA A 494 6.55 6.96 13.83
CA ALA A 494 7.95 6.63 14.09
C ALA A 494 8.42 7.17 15.44
N ARG A 495 8.11 8.43 15.77
CA ARG A 495 8.42 9.05 17.08
C ARG A 495 7.72 8.31 18.21
N ARG A 496 6.45 7.94 18.02
CA ARG A 496 5.70 7.21 19.05
C ARG A 496 6.27 5.82 19.30
N ILE A 497 6.58 5.06 18.26
CA ILE A 497 7.25 3.75 18.36
C ILE A 497 8.59 3.91 19.09
N THR A 498 9.41 4.89 18.72
CA THR A 498 10.70 5.16 19.38
C THR A 498 10.51 5.47 20.88
N THR A 499 9.49 6.25 21.24
CA THR A 499 9.16 6.56 22.63
C THR A 499 8.76 5.30 23.40
N LEU A 500 7.94 4.44 22.81
CA LEU A 500 7.53 3.17 23.44
C LEU A 500 8.73 2.23 23.63
N LEU A 501 9.62 2.14 22.64
CA LEU A 501 10.82 1.32 22.67
C LEU A 501 11.88 1.82 23.65
N ALA A 502 11.76 3.03 24.20
CA ALA A 502 12.59 3.47 25.33
C ALA A 502 12.33 2.61 26.59
N GLN A 503 11.14 2.05 26.74
CA GLN A 503 10.82 1.07 27.76
C GLN A 503 11.38 -0.29 27.36
N ARG A 504 12.40 -0.77 28.07
CA ARG A 504 12.97 -2.10 27.83
C ARG A 504 11.94 -3.19 28.08
N GLY A 505 11.89 -4.18 27.18
CA GLY A 505 11.05 -5.34 27.34
C GLY A 505 9.57 -5.11 27.04
N ILE A 506 9.19 -3.98 26.41
CA ILE A 506 7.82 -3.77 25.95
C ILE A 506 7.41 -4.86 24.95
N ALA A 507 6.23 -5.45 25.17
CA ALA A 507 5.71 -6.46 24.27
C ALA A 507 5.32 -5.86 22.89
N PRO A 508 5.56 -6.57 21.79
CA PRO A 508 5.16 -6.11 20.45
C PRO A 508 3.67 -5.76 20.35
N GLU A 509 2.79 -6.52 20.99
CA GLU A 509 1.35 -6.29 21.03
C GLU A 509 0.99 -4.94 21.67
N ALA A 510 1.73 -4.52 22.70
CA ALA A 510 1.52 -3.22 23.33
C ALA A 510 1.90 -2.05 22.40
N ILE A 511 2.88 -2.26 21.52
CA ILE A 511 3.26 -1.28 20.49
C ILE A 511 2.22 -1.29 19.37
N HIS A 512 1.86 -2.46 18.83
CA HIS A 512 0.84 -2.59 17.79
C HIS A 512 -0.51 -2.03 18.23
N GLY A 513 -0.89 -2.16 19.49
CA GLY A 513 -2.15 -1.67 20.04
C GLY A 513 -2.13 -0.23 20.56
N ASP A 514 -1.04 0.54 20.33
CA ASP A 514 -0.99 1.92 20.84
C ASP A 514 -1.85 2.87 20.02
N THR A 515 -2.88 3.40 20.67
CA THR A 515 -3.90 4.27 20.09
C THR A 515 -3.67 5.76 20.35
N LEU A 516 -2.52 6.16 20.90
CA LEU A 516 -2.25 7.57 21.20
C LEU A 516 -2.04 8.37 19.91
N SER A 517 -2.88 9.39 19.68
CA SER A 517 -2.76 10.31 18.57
C SER A 517 -2.01 11.58 18.96
N ALA A 518 -0.82 11.77 18.36
CA ALA A 518 -0.04 12.99 18.57
C ALA A 518 -0.76 14.24 18.03
N ASN A 519 -1.56 14.08 16.97
CA ASN A 519 -2.34 15.17 16.38
C ASN A 519 -3.55 15.54 17.25
N ALA A 520 -4.11 14.58 18.00
CA ALA A 520 -5.13 14.88 19.00
C ALA A 520 -4.56 15.71 20.15
N LEU A 521 -3.35 15.38 20.62
CA LEU A 521 -2.65 16.17 21.63
C LEU A 521 -2.34 17.58 21.14
N LEU A 522 -1.85 17.73 19.90
CA LEU A 522 -1.62 19.03 19.27
C LEU A 522 -2.90 19.88 19.24
N LEU A 523 -4.03 19.33 18.76
CA LEU A 523 -5.29 20.05 18.73
C LEU A 523 -5.76 20.43 20.15
N ARG A 524 -5.57 19.57 21.14
CA ARG A 524 -5.88 19.86 22.54
C ARG A 524 -5.07 21.05 23.08
N GLU A 525 -3.79 21.18 22.70
CA GLU A 525 -2.96 22.34 23.07
C GLU A 525 -3.54 23.65 22.54
N HIS A 526 -3.94 23.66 21.26
CA HIS A 526 -4.60 24.82 20.66
C HIS A 526 -5.97 25.12 21.32
N LEU A 527 -6.75 24.09 21.65
CA LEU A 527 -8.03 24.25 22.37
C LEU A 527 -7.86 24.83 23.77
N ALA A 528 -6.77 24.50 24.47
CA ALA A 528 -6.48 25.03 25.80
C ALA A 528 -6.23 26.53 25.79
N ALA A 529 -5.70 27.06 24.70
CA ALA A 529 -5.48 28.50 24.50
C ALA A 529 -6.76 29.27 24.14
N LEU A 530 -7.85 28.60 23.76
CA LEU A 530 -9.10 29.24 23.39
C LEU A 530 -9.94 29.61 24.61
N ARG A 531 -10.56 30.80 24.55
CA ARG A 531 -11.70 31.11 25.44
C ARG A 531 -12.83 30.09 25.19
N ALA A 532 -13.54 29.72 26.25
CA ALA A 532 -14.71 28.85 26.14
C ALA A 532 -15.74 29.50 25.18
N PRO A 533 -16.29 28.73 24.22
CA PRO A 533 -17.36 29.19 23.37
C PRO A 533 -18.59 29.61 24.16
N ASP A 534 -19.31 30.60 23.64
CA ASP A 534 -20.60 31.04 24.24
C ASP A 534 -21.71 29.99 23.99
N ASP A 535 -21.60 29.21 22.92
CA ASP A 535 -22.48 28.06 22.65
C ASP A 535 -22.19 26.90 23.62
N ALA A 536 -23.22 26.45 24.35
CA ALA A 536 -23.09 25.44 25.37
C ALA A 536 -22.63 24.08 24.84
N ALA A 537 -23.09 23.66 23.64
CA ALA A 537 -22.70 22.41 23.03
C ALA A 537 -21.23 22.43 22.62
N ALA A 538 -20.76 23.51 22.02
CA ALA A 538 -19.37 23.70 21.67
C ALA A 538 -18.46 23.78 22.90
N ALA A 539 -18.90 24.43 24.00
CA ALA A 539 -18.18 24.48 25.26
C ALA A 539 -18.06 23.06 25.86
N MET A 540 -19.14 22.28 25.90
CA MET A 540 -19.12 20.88 26.38
C MET A 540 -18.18 20.00 25.56
N LEU A 541 -18.17 20.14 24.23
CA LEU A 541 -17.27 19.40 23.36
C LEU A 541 -15.79 19.78 23.67
N ARG A 542 -15.50 21.10 23.74
CA ARG A 542 -14.16 21.59 24.11
C ARG A 542 -13.69 21.00 25.43
N ASP A 543 -14.51 21.08 26.48
CA ASP A 543 -14.12 20.60 27.82
C ASP A 543 -13.94 19.08 27.84
N ARG A 544 -14.75 18.32 27.10
CA ARG A 544 -14.53 16.88 26.89
C ARG A 544 -13.17 16.58 26.26
N LEU A 545 -12.80 17.34 25.21
CA LEU A 545 -11.53 17.18 24.51
C LEU A 545 -10.34 17.61 25.38
N LEU A 546 -10.46 18.62 26.21
CA LEU A 546 -9.43 19.04 27.15
C LEU A 546 -9.17 18.01 28.25
N ALA A 547 -10.22 17.29 28.71
CA ALA A 547 -10.13 16.24 29.72
C ALA A 547 -9.62 14.91 29.14
N TRP A 548 -9.57 14.75 27.80
CA TRP A 548 -9.23 13.50 27.13
C TRP A 548 -7.71 13.32 27.02
N ASP A 549 -7.26 12.07 27.17
CA ASP A 549 -5.83 11.68 27.12
C ASP A 549 -5.26 11.56 25.69
N GLY A 550 -6.07 11.72 24.65
CA GLY A 550 -5.65 11.61 23.25
C GLY A 550 -5.61 10.18 22.70
N ARG A 551 -6.12 9.18 23.45
CA ARG A 551 -6.17 7.79 22.98
C ARG A 551 -7.44 7.50 22.19
N MET A 552 -7.27 7.10 20.92
CA MET A 552 -8.33 6.71 20.00
C MET A 552 -8.85 5.30 20.31
N VAL A 553 -9.32 5.04 21.52
CA VAL A 553 -9.89 3.74 21.88
C VAL A 553 -11.35 3.64 21.38
N ALA A 554 -11.80 2.41 21.08
CA ALA A 554 -13.11 2.19 20.46
C ALA A 554 -14.29 2.77 21.27
N GLU A 555 -14.22 2.77 22.58
CA GLU A 555 -15.28 3.22 23.49
C GLU A 555 -15.32 4.75 23.67
N SER A 556 -14.33 5.47 23.15
CA SER A 556 -14.15 6.90 23.41
C SER A 556 -15.14 7.78 22.63
N LEU A 557 -15.96 8.53 23.34
CA LEU A 557 -16.77 9.62 22.79
C LEU A 557 -15.90 10.85 22.43
N ALA A 558 -14.79 11.05 23.17
CA ALA A 558 -13.88 12.16 22.90
C ALA A 558 -13.11 11.96 21.58
N ALA A 559 -12.77 10.72 21.23
CA ALA A 559 -12.14 10.40 19.96
C ALA A 559 -13.05 10.76 18.75
N SER A 560 -14.34 10.45 18.84
CA SER A 560 -15.33 10.87 17.83
C SER A 560 -15.50 12.39 17.78
N GLY A 561 -15.48 13.06 18.93
CA GLY A 561 -15.49 14.52 19.01
C GLY A 561 -14.25 15.15 18.37
N TYR A 562 -13.07 14.55 18.59
CA TYR A 562 -11.82 14.96 17.94
C TYR A 562 -11.89 14.79 16.42
N PHE A 563 -12.40 13.65 15.95
CA PHE A 563 -12.60 13.46 14.50
C PHE A 563 -13.52 14.51 13.90
N ALA A 564 -14.68 14.77 14.52
CA ALA A 564 -15.63 15.78 14.07
C ALA A 564 -14.98 17.18 14.02
N LEU A 565 -14.23 17.55 15.06
CA LEU A 565 -13.52 18.84 15.13
C LEU A 565 -12.46 18.95 14.03
N ARG A 566 -11.60 17.94 13.88
CA ARG A 566 -10.56 17.93 12.85
C ARG A 566 -11.15 17.99 11.45
N LEU A 567 -12.26 17.27 11.20
CA LEU A 567 -12.97 17.29 9.93
C LEU A 567 -13.56 18.66 9.64
N ALA A 568 -14.23 19.28 10.61
CA ALA A 568 -14.76 20.64 10.47
C ALA A 568 -13.65 21.66 10.20
N LEU A 569 -12.53 21.58 10.91
CA LEU A 569 -11.38 22.46 10.71
C LEU A 569 -10.74 22.27 9.33
N THR A 570 -10.65 21.02 8.85
CA THR A 570 -10.14 20.72 7.51
C THR A 570 -11.07 21.27 6.41
N ARG A 571 -12.40 21.19 6.62
CA ARG A 571 -13.40 21.81 5.71
C ARG A 571 -13.24 23.32 5.65
N ILE A 572 -13.08 23.96 6.79
CA ILE A 572 -12.83 25.42 6.86
C ILE A 572 -11.54 25.76 6.12
N LEU A 573 -10.48 24.98 6.31
CA LEU A 573 -9.22 25.19 5.58
C LEU A 573 -9.41 25.04 4.06
N ALA A 574 -10.14 24.01 3.61
CA ALA A 574 -10.43 23.79 2.19
C ALA A 574 -11.24 24.94 1.59
N GLU A 575 -12.27 25.39 2.29
CA GLU A 575 -13.11 26.52 1.87
C GLU A 575 -12.32 27.85 1.82
N ARG A 576 -11.63 28.17 2.92
CA ARG A 576 -10.94 29.45 3.08
C ARG A 576 -9.72 29.60 2.16
N SER A 577 -9.04 28.52 1.84
CA SER A 577 -7.94 28.50 0.86
C SER A 577 -8.42 28.53 -0.59
N GLY A 578 -9.70 28.27 -0.87
CA GLY A 578 -10.23 28.08 -2.21
C GLY A 578 -9.95 26.68 -2.81
N LEU A 579 -9.16 25.84 -2.13
CA LEU A 579 -8.79 24.50 -2.62
C LEU A 579 -9.97 23.54 -2.68
N GLY A 580 -11.01 23.77 -1.88
CA GLY A 580 -12.24 22.99 -1.91
C GLY A 580 -12.92 22.96 -3.29
N GLY A 581 -12.78 24.04 -4.07
CA GLY A 581 -13.35 24.14 -5.41
C GLY A 581 -12.71 23.22 -6.47
N LEU A 582 -11.54 22.64 -6.20
CA LEU A 582 -10.85 21.73 -7.12
C LEU A 582 -11.63 20.46 -7.44
N ALA A 583 -12.53 20.05 -6.59
CA ALA A 583 -13.27 18.80 -6.72
C ALA A 583 -14.71 18.97 -7.22
N GLY A 584 -15.13 20.18 -7.59
CA GLY A 584 -16.53 20.48 -7.97
C GLY A 584 -17.47 20.43 -6.76
N ASP A 585 -17.86 19.25 -6.28
CA ASP A 585 -18.42 19.04 -4.95
C ASP A 585 -17.37 18.37 -4.07
N PRO A 586 -16.80 19.09 -3.10
CA PRO A 586 -15.64 18.60 -2.34
C PRO A 586 -15.93 17.40 -1.44
N LEU A 587 -17.16 16.90 -1.40
CA LEU A 587 -17.56 15.89 -0.43
C LEU A 587 -17.98 14.56 -1.04
N LEU A 588 -18.23 14.41 -2.33
CA LEU A 588 -19.05 13.29 -2.77
C LEU A 588 -18.64 12.50 -4.02
N ALA A 589 -17.79 12.96 -4.92
CA ALA A 589 -17.73 12.34 -6.25
C ALA A 589 -16.35 11.92 -6.77
N VAL A 590 -15.27 12.13 -6.01
CA VAL A 590 -13.90 11.98 -6.51
C VAL A 590 -13.17 10.81 -5.84
N PRO A 591 -12.29 10.08 -6.55
CA PRO A 591 -11.51 9.00 -5.96
C PRO A 591 -10.76 9.46 -4.70
N PRO A 592 -10.65 8.59 -3.70
CA PRO A 592 -10.34 8.97 -2.32
C PRO A 592 -8.98 9.65 -2.10
N GLY A 593 -7.98 9.46 -2.97
CA GLY A 593 -6.61 9.84 -2.66
C GLY A 593 -6.24 11.29 -2.88
N VAL A 594 -6.87 11.96 -3.82
CA VAL A 594 -6.45 13.29 -4.29
C VAL A 594 -7.52 14.36 -4.04
N VAL A 595 -8.55 14.01 -3.30
CA VAL A 595 -9.59 14.94 -2.85
C VAL A 595 -8.97 16.00 -1.93
N PRO A 596 -9.23 17.30 -2.14
CA PRO A 596 -8.67 18.36 -1.32
C PRO A 596 -8.83 18.14 0.19
N LEU A 597 -9.99 17.67 0.61
CA LEU A 597 -10.28 17.38 2.01
C LEU A 597 -9.32 16.31 2.57
N ASN A 598 -9.03 15.24 1.81
CA ASN A 598 -8.12 14.20 2.23
C ASN A 598 -6.67 14.71 2.27
N GLN A 599 -6.24 15.51 1.31
CA GLN A 599 -4.89 16.07 1.27
C GLN A 599 -4.67 17.06 2.41
N LEU A 600 -5.62 17.97 2.65
CA LEU A 600 -5.55 18.96 3.71
C LEU A 600 -5.66 18.34 5.11
N TRP A 601 -6.33 17.21 5.26
CA TRP A 601 -6.33 16.46 6.51
C TRP A 601 -4.91 16.07 6.97
N TRP A 602 -4.06 15.68 6.02
CA TRP A 602 -2.67 15.34 6.29
C TRP A 602 -1.77 16.58 6.46
N THR A 603 -2.10 17.67 5.78
CA THR A 603 -1.34 18.93 5.84
C THR A 603 -1.66 19.74 7.10
N LEU A 604 -2.91 19.69 7.59
CA LEU A 604 -3.40 20.49 8.73
C LEU A 604 -2.51 20.44 9.98
N PRO A 605 -2.01 19.29 10.44
CA PRO A 605 -1.16 19.25 11.63
C PRO A 605 0.16 20.02 11.47
N ALA A 606 0.73 20.05 10.28
CA ALA A 606 1.95 20.81 10.00
C ALA A 606 1.70 22.31 10.09
N LEU A 607 0.62 22.80 9.49
CA LEU A 607 0.20 24.20 9.54
C LEU A 607 -0.09 24.66 10.98
N LEU A 608 -0.81 23.83 11.76
CA LEU A 608 -1.09 24.11 13.17
C LEU A 608 0.20 24.21 14.00
N ARG A 609 1.14 23.28 13.80
CA ARG A 609 2.41 23.25 14.54
C ARG A 609 3.28 24.48 14.25
N ALA A 610 3.23 24.95 12.99
CA ALA A 610 3.94 26.15 12.54
C ALA A 610 3.20 27.45 12.87
N ASP A 611 2.00 27.39 13.46
CA ASP A 611 1.07 28.53 13.62
C ASP A 611 0.82 29.29 12.29
N ASP A 612 0.86 28.56 11.17
CA ASP A 612 0.73 29.11 9.82
C ASP A 612 -0.75 29.19 9.39
N ALA A 613 -1.33 30.37 9.51
CA ALA A 613 -2.71 30.66 9.12
C ALA A 613 -2.85 31.18 7.67
N SER A 614 -1.80 31.13 6.87
CA SER A 614 -1.77 31.77 5.53
C SER A 614 -2.79 31.16 4.54
N LEU A 615 -3.20 29.91 4.72
CA LEU A 615 -4.25 29.24 3.93
C LEU A 615 -5.67 29.49 4.47
N LEU A 616 -5.84 30.25 5.55
CA LEU A 616 -7.15 30.55 6.14
C LEU A 616 -7.83 31.83 5.60
N GLY A 617 -7.35 32.39 4.49
CA GLY A 617 -7.98 33.52 3.81
C GLY A 617 -8.20 34.70 4.74
N GLY A 618 -7.22 35.06 5.57
CA GLY A 618 -7.24 36.14 6.51
C GLY A 618 -7.83 35.81 7.90
N TRP A 619 -8.29 34.58 8.13
CA TRP A 619 -8.68 34.13 9.47
C TRP A 619 -7.44 33.73 10.29
N THR A 620 -7.57 33.88 11.61
CA THR A 620 -6.63 33.31 12.58
C THR A 620 -7.03 31.86 12.92
N TRP A 621 -6.10 31.09 13.46
CA TRP A 621 -6.43 29.75 14.00
C TRP A 621 -7.48 29.81 15.10
N THR A 622 -7.50 30.86 15.93
CA THR A 622 -8.54 31.05 16.95
C THR A 622 -9.94 31.11 16.33
N GLN A 623 -10.11 31.90 15.25
CA GLN A 623 -11.41 32.01 14.56
C GLN A 623 -11.81 30.71 13.90
N ALA A 624 -10.86 30.03 13.22
CA ALA A 624 -11.11 28.77 12.57
C ALA A 624 -11.49 27.65 13.58
N LEU A 625 -10.81 27.59 14.71
CA LEU A 625 -11.09 26.62 15.76
C LEU A 625 -12.43 26.88 16.46
N GLN A 626 -12.80 28.12 16.71
CA GLN A 626 -14.12 28.47 17.27
C GLN A 626 -15.25 28.02 16.33
N ALA A 627 -15.13 28.34 15.04
CA ALA A 627 -16.10 27.93 14.03
C ALA A 627 -16.16 26.39 13.89
N ALA A 628 -14.99 25.72 13.91
CA ALA A 628 -14.91 24.27 13.84
C ALA A 628 -15.54 23.58 15.05
N LEU A 629 -15.36 24.13 16.27
CA LEU A 629 -16.00 23.61 17.50
C LEU A 629 -17.53 23.68 17.41
N SER A 630 -18.07 24.82 16.94
CA SER A 630 -19.51 24.98 16.78
C SER A 630 -20.08 23.99 15.75
N ALA A 631 -19.40 23.78 14.64
CA ALA A 631 -19.80 22.81 13.63
C ALA A 631 -19.71 21.37 14.16
N ALA A 632 -18.62 21.01 14.83
CA ALA A 632 -18.39 19.67 15.35
C ALA A 632 -19.34 19.31 16.50
N ALA A 633 -19.75 20.29 17.32
CA ALA A 633 -20.69 20.06 18.42
C ALA A 633 -22.08 19.62 17.96
N THR A 634 -22.46 19.94 16.73
CA THR A 634 -23.72 19.57 16.09
C THR A 634 -23.59 18.30 15.20
N ASP A 635 -22.38 17.80 14.98
CA ASP A 635 -22.16 16.60 14.17
C ASP A 635 -22.60 15.35 14.96
N PRO A 636 -23.51 14.52 14.42
CA PRO A 636 -23.98 13.30 15.07
C PRO A 636 -22.85 12.33 15.46
N ILE A 637 -21.70 12.36 14.77
CA ILE A 637 -20.54 11.53 15.06
C ILE A 637 -19.99 11.84 16.45
N ALA A 638 -19.95 13.11 16.86
CA ALA A 638 -19.43 13.53 18.16
C ALA A 638 -20.19 12.97 19.37
N ALA A 639 -21.37 12.40 19.15
CA ALA A 639 -22.20 11.74 20.17
C ALA A 639 -22.10 10.21 20.19
N GLN A 640 -21.30 9.61 19.29
CA GLN A 640 -21.12 8.15 19.16
C GLN A 640 -19.80 7.70 19.78
N ALA A 641 -19.69 6.44 20.20
CA ALA A 641 -18.40 5.84 20.51
C ALA A 641 -17.57 5.70 19.21
N TRP A 642 -16.25 5.91 19.33
CA TRP A 642 -15.38 5.89 18.17
C TRP A 642 -15.49 4.60 17.36
N GLY A 643 -15.42 3.44 18.01
CA GLY A 643 -15.50 2.14 17.35
C GLY A 643 -16.84 1.84 16.68
N ASP A 644 -17.93 2.52 17.05
CA ASP A 644 -19.22 2.38 16.35
C ASP A 644 -19.18 3.13 15.02
N ALA A 645 -18.57 4.32 15.01
CA ALA A 645 -18.38 5.11 13.80
C ALA A 645 -17.22 4.59 12.91
N HIS A 646 -16.18 4.02 13.53
CA HIS A 646 -14.90 3.64 12.90
C HIS A 646 -14.78 2.14 12.60
N ARG A 647 -15.87 1.41 12.43
CA ARG A 647 -15.80 0.00 12.03
C ARG A 647 -15.13 -0.15 10.69
N PRO A 648 -14.19 -1.12 10.49
CA PRO A 648 -13.65 -1.40 9.18
C PRO A 648 -14.77 -1.88 8.24
N ARG A 649 -14.64 -1.55 6.97
CA ARG A 649 -15.47 -2.16 5.94
C ARG A 649 -14.74 -3.35 5.37
N PHE A 650 -15.24 -4.56 5.58
CA PHE A 650 -14.92 -5.65 4.69
C PHE A 650 -15.55 -5.33 3.32
N ALA A 651 -14.73 -5.36 2.30
CA ALA A 651 -15.18 -5.06 0.96
C ALA A 651 -14.74 -6.18 0.03
N HIS A 652 -15.59 -7.19 -0.12
CA HIS A 652 -15.39 -8.19 -1.15
C HIS A 652 -15.66 -7.54 -2.51
N PRO A 653 -14.76 -7.67 -3.51
CA PRO A 653 -14.90 -6.97 -4.80
C PRO A 653 -16.22 -7.22 -5.52
N LEU A 654 -16.83 -8.38 -5.33
CA LEU A 654 -18.11 -8.72 -5.96
C LEU A 654 -19.34 -8.26 -5.16
N ALA A 655 -19.19 -7.79 -3.92
CA ALA A 655 -20.34 -7.36 -3.10
C ALA A 655 -21.10 -6.18 -3.73
N ALA A 656 -20.40 -5.28 -4.40
CA ALA A 656 -21.01 -4.17 -5.13
C ALA A 656 -21.67 -4.60 -6.45
N VAL A 657 -21.15 -5.66 -7.09
CA VAL A 657 -21.66 -6.19 -8.36
C VAL A 657 -22.90 -7.07 -8.12
N PHE A 658 -22.91 -7.79 -6.99
CA PHE A 658 -23.99 -8.71 -6.58
C PHE A 658 -24.48 -8.37 -5.16
N PRO A 659 -25.28 -7.30 -4.99
CA PRO A 659 -25.73 -6.82 -3.67
C PRO A 659 -26.45 -7.89 -2.84
N ASP A 660 -27.20 -8.77 -3.48
CA ASP A 660 -27.91 -9.88 -2.81
C ASP A 660 -26.97 -10.94 -2.22
N ALA A 661 -25.73 -11.01 -2.71
CA ALA A 661 -24.68 -11.88 -2.19
C ALA A 661 -23.81 -11.20 -1.12
N ALA A 662 -23.81 -9.87 -1.04
CA ALA A 662 -22.96 -9.09 -0.16
C ALA A 662 -23.00 -9.55 1.32
N PRO A 663 -24.15 -9.89 1.95
CA PRO A 663 -24.15 -10.37 3.33
C PRO A 663 -23.39 -11.68 3.59
N LEU A 664 -23.15 -12.46 2.54
CA LEU A 664 -22.39 -13.71 2.60
C LEU A 664 -20.91 -13.54 2.24
N LEU A 665 -20.60 -12.47 1.50
CA LEU A 665 -19.25 -12.13 1.06
C LEU A 665 -18.54 -11.21 2.06
N ASP A 666 -19.27 -10.29 2.69
CA ASP A 666 -18.75 -9.30 3.63
C ASP A 666 -19.09 -9.72 5.07
N PRO A 667 -18.20 -10.38 5.82
CA PRO A 667 -18.46 -10.77 7.18
C PRO A 667 -18.62 -9.55 8.11
N PRO A 668 -19.29 -9.69 9.26
CA PRO A 668 -19.40 -8.62 10.25
C PRO A 668 -18.05 -8.16 10.76
N ALA A 669 -17.86 -6.85 10.89
CA ALA A 669 -16.66 -6.24 11.42
C ALA A 669 -16.80 -5.87 12.90
N HIS A 670 -15.72 -6.08 13.67
CA HIS A 670 -15.61 -5.60 15.05
C HIS A 670 -15.39 -4.09 15.11
N ALA A 671 -15.82 -3.47 16.21
CA ALA A 671 -15.44 -2.10 16.54
C ALA A 671 -13.91 -2.04 16.78
N ILE A 672 -13.26 -1.01 16.27
CA ILE A 672 -11.81 -0.84 16.41
C ILE A 672 -11.45 0.56 16.87
N GLY A 673 -10.31 0.67 17.54
CA GLY A 673 -9.66 1.94 17.87
C GLY A 673 -8.64 2.38 16.81
N GLY A 674 -7.87 3.40 17.15
CA GLY A 674 -6.83 3.97 16.29
C GLY A 674 -7.39 4.90 15.22
N ASP A 675 -6.49 5.47 14.44
CA ASP A 675 -6.72 6.21 13.20
C ASP A 675 -5.47 6.11 12.30
N GLY A 676 -5.37 6.91 11.23
CA GLY A 676 -4.21 6.90 10.34
C GLY A 676 -2.91 7.46 10.97
N ASP A 677 -3.00 8.15 12.09
CA ASP A 677 -1.88 8.81 12.77
C ASP A 677 -1.34 8.02 13.98
N THR A 678 -2.09 7.02 14.46
CA THR A 678 -1.70 6.18 15.60
C THR A 678 -0.84 4.99 15.15
N VAL A 679 -0.09 4.38 16.07
CA VAL A 679 0.67 3.15 15.80
C VAL A 679 -0.29 2.00 15.49
N PHE A 680 -1.39 1.90 16.23
CA PHE A 680 -2.54 1.05 15.89
C PHE A 680 -3.27 1.65 14.70
N ALA A 681 -2.62 1.59 13.53
CA ALA A 681 -3.08 2.29 12.35
C ALA A 681 -4.29 1.61 11.71
N ASN A 682 -5.43 2.27 11.85
CA ASN A 682 -6.69 1.97 11.19
C ASN A 682 -7.21 3.28 10.62
N GLY A 683 -6.81 3.58 9.40
CA GLY A 683 -7.04 4.90 8.82
C GLY A 683 -8.35 5.00 8.05
N LEU A 684 -8.70 6.23 7.77
CA LEU A 684 -9.90 6.62 7.05
C LEU A 684 -9.58 7.64 5.97
N LEU A 685 -10.54 7.86 5.11
CA LEU A 685 -10.54 8.94 4.14
C LEU A 685 -11.59 9.96 4.59
N PRO A 686 -11.19 11.18 5.02
CA PRO A 686 -12.13 12.16 5.59
C PRO A 686 -13.31 12.48 4.68
N SER A 687 -13.14 12.44 3.36
CA SER A 687 -14.22 12.62 2.38
C SER A 687 -15.29 11.52 2.43
N GLY A 688 -14.93 10.31 2.89
CA GLY A 688 -15.83 9.17 3.08
C GLY A 688 -16.36 8.97 4.49
N GLY A 689 -16.03 9.89 5.42
CA GLY A 689 -16.46 9.84 6.81
C GLY A 689 -15.52 9.03 7.72
N PRO A 690 -15.98 8.64 8.93
CA PRO A 690 -15.12 8.07 9.97
C PRO A 690 -14.77 6.60 9.77
N ARG A 691 -15.39 5.89 8.84
CA ARG A 691 -15.21 4.45 8.65
C ARG A 691 -13.78 4.11 8.27
N ALA A 692 -13.18 3.09 8.90
CA ALA A 692 -11.85 2.62 8.55
C ALA A 692 -11.85 2.00 7.15
N THR A 693 -11.01 2.49 6.27
CA THR A 693 -10.87 2.06 4.87
C THR A 693 -9.52 1.40 4.58
N TYR A 694 -8.50 1.73 5.37
CA TYR A 694 -7.20 1.09 5.30
C TYR A 694 -6.67 0.83 6.72
N GLY A 695 -5.75 -0.12 6.85
CA GLY A 695 -5.17 -0.49 8.13
C GLY A 695 -4.14 -1.60 8.00
N ALA A 696 -3.74 -2.15 9.14
CA ALA A 696 -2.79 -3.24 9.20
C ALA A 696 -3.36 -4.51 8.54
N LEU A 697 -2.87 -4.88 7.35
CA LEU A 697 -3.28 -6.13 6.69
C LEU A 697 -2.80 -7.37 7.45
N ALA A 698 -1.70 -7.23 8.16
CA ALA A 698 -1.15 -8.22 9.06
C ALA A 698 -0.39 -7.51 10.19
N ARG A 699 -0.16 -8.19 11.31
CA ARG A 699 0.80 -7.82 12.34
C ARG A 699 1.69 -9.01 12.61
N TYR A 700 2.97 -8.78 12.84
CA TYR A 700 3.94 -9.84 13.09
C TYR A 700 5.01 -9.38 14.07
N ALA A 701 5.58 -10.37 14.78
CA ALA A 701 6.73 -10.22 15.64
C ALA A 701 7.59 -11.48 15.53
N PHE A 702 8.83 -11.32 15.07
CA PHE A 702 9.83 -12.38 14.95
C PHE A 702 10.78 -12.34 16.15
N ASP A 703 10.82 -13.40 16.96
CA ASP A 703 11.86 -13.60 18.00
C ASP A 703 13.01 -14.38 17.34
N VAL A 704 14.03 -13.61 16.92
CA VAL A 704 15.09 -14.11 16.03
C VAL A 704 15.97 -15.12 16.75
N GLY A 705 15.99 -16.37 16.24
CA GLY A 705 16.71 -17.49 16.85
C GLY A 705 15.88 -18.32 17.83
N ALA A 706 14.67 -17.86 18.22
CA ALA A 706 13.68 -18.64 18.94
C ALA A 706 12.34 -18.60 18.20
N TRP A 707 12.37 -19.10 16.98
CA TRP A 707 11.33 -18.90 15.96
C TRP A 707 9.93 -19.33 16.39
N GLU A 708 9.79 -20.33 17.27
CA GLU A 708 8.51 -20.77 17.85
C GLU A 708 7.84 -19.71 18.76
N ASN A 709 8.60 -18.69 19.19
CA ASN A 709 8.05 -17.55 19.93
C ASN A 709 7.50 -16.48 18.99
N SER A 710 7.76 -16.59 17.68
CA SER A 710 7.26 -15.65 16.68
C SER A 710 5.74 -15.72 16.58
N ARG A 711 5.11 -14.58 16.31
CA ARG A 711 3.66 -14.44 16.31
C ARG A 711 3.20 -13.56 15.17
N TRP A 712 1.98 -13.77 14.74
CA TRP A 712 1.32 -12.99 13.70
C TRP A 712 -0.19 -12.98 13.80
N THR A 713 -0.83 -12.15 13.00
CA THR A 713 -2.26 -12.20 12.69
C THR A 713 -2.51 -11.49 11.38
N VAL A 714 -3.58 -11.85 10.67
CA VAL A 714 -4.07 -11.11 9.50
C VAL A 714 -5.45 -10.53 9.79
N PHE A 715 -5.86 -9.52 9.03
CA PHE A 715 -7.09 -8.80 9.37
C PHE A 715 -8.37 -9.61 9.15
N HIS A 716 -8.33 -10.73 8.43
CA HIS A 716 -9.48 -11.62 8.26
C HIS A 716 -9.17 -13.07 8.63
N GLY A 717 -8.58 -13.87 7.77
CA GLY A 717 -8.22 -15.27 7.99
C GLY A 717 -7.34 -15.84 6.88
N ALA A 718 -7.00 -17.11 6.95
CA ALA A 718 -6.11 -17.76 6.00
C ALA A 718 -6.78 -18.03 4.65
N SER A 719 -8.07 -18.35 4.63
CA SER A 719 -8.82 -18.72 3.41
C SER A 719 -9.40 -17.52 2.68
N GLY A 720 -9.45 -17.58 1.36
CA GLY A 720 -10.19 -16.64 0.51
C GLY A 720 -11.63 -17.07 0.18
N HIS A 721 -12.06 -18.25 0.64
CA HIS A 721 -13.40 -18.76 0.36
C HIS A 721 -14.41 -18.31 1.41
N PRO A 722 -15.50 -17.60 1.05
CA PRO A 722 -16.50 -17.13 2.00
C PRO A 722 -17.18 -18.24 2.82
N GLY A 723 -17.18 -19.47 2.33
CA GLY A 723 -17.73 -20.64 3.05
C GLY A 723 -16.78 -21.30 4.03
N SER A 724 -15.51 -20.89 4.07
CA SER A 724 -14.49 -21.48 4.95
C SER A 724 -14.62 -20.99 6.39
N PRO A 725 -14.40 -21.85 7.40
CA PRO A 725 -14.30 -21.41 8.79
C PRO A 725 -13.13 -20.44 9.00
N HIS A 726 -12.11 -20.49 8.13
CA HIS A 726 -10.93 -19.62 8.17
C HIS A 726 -11.03 -18.41 7.24
N TYR A 727 -12.25 -17.99 6.88
CA TYR A 727 -12.46 -16.79 6.06
C TYR A 727 -12.28 -15.49 6.85
N ALA A 728 -12.74 -15.47 8.12
CA ALA A 728 -12.69 -14.26 8.97
C ALA A 728 -12.40 -14.57 10.45
N ASP A 729 -11.89 -15.75 10.78
CA ASP A 729 -11.68 -16.22 12.16
C ASP A 729 -10.57 -15.47 12.93
N GLN A 730 -9.61 -14.84 12.24
CA GLN A 730 -8.58 -14.03 12.88
C GLN A 730 -9.02 -12.58 13.13
N HIS A 731 -10.18 -12.15 12.61
CA HIS A 731 -10.58 -10.73 12.68
C HIS A 731 -10.74 -10.20 14.11
N ALA A 732 -11.30 -10.98 15.03
CA ALA A 732 -11.44 -10.58 16.43
C ALA A 732 -10.06 -10.39 17.10
N THR A 733 -9.13 -11.30 16.88
CA THR A 733 -7.75 -11.23 17.37
C THR A 733 -7.03 -10.00 16.80
N TRP A 734 -7.21 -9.76 15.51
CA TRP A 734 -6.66 -8.59 14.82
C TRP A 734 -7.24 -7.27 15.37
N ALA A 735 -8.55 -7.19 15.61
CA ALA A 735 -9.23 -6.00 16.11
C ALA A 735 -8.73 -5.57 17.50
N GLU A 736 -8.22 -6.51 18.29
CA GLU A 736 -7.67 -6.30 19.63
C GLU A 736 -6.13 -6.19 19.64
N ALA A 737 -5.50 -6.10 18.47
CA ALA A 737 -4.02 -6.10 18.32
C ALA A 737 -3.33 -7.32 18.97
N ARG A 738 -4.04 -8.42 19.15
CA ARG A 738 -3.45 -9.69 19.62
C ARG A 738 -2.82 -10.45 18.47
N LEU A 739 -1.88 -11.33 18.79
CA LEU A 739 -1.15 -12.16 17.84
C LEU A 739 -1.32 -13.65 18.19
N THR A 740 -1.38 -14.51 17.19
CA THR A 740 -1.38 -15.97 17.29
C THR A 740 0.01 -16.54 17.04
N PRO A 741 0.32 -17.78 17.47
CA PRO A 741 1.63 -18.38 17.21
C PRO A 741 1.94 -18.52 15.72
N MET A 742 3.17 -18.20 15.32
CA MET A 742 3.72 -18.49 14.00
C MET A 742 4.48 -19.83 14.13
N ARG A 743 3.89 -20.92 13.68
CA ARG A 743 4.48 -22.25 13.78
C ARG A 743 5.58 -22.44 12.75
N TYR A 744 6.73 -22.99 13.18
CA TYR A 744 7.88 -23.20 12.30
C TYR A 744 8.42 -24.63 12.36
N GLY A 745 8.52 -25.24 13.53
CA GLY A 745 9.04 -26.59 13.70
C GLY A 745 8.09 -27.67 13.16
N TRP A 746 8.58 -28.49 12.27
CA TRP A 746 7.78 -29.50 11.54
C TRP A 746 7.10 -30.53 12.43
N ASP A 747 7.72 -30.95 13.54
CA ASP A 747 7.09 -31.88 14.49
C ASP A 747 5.87 -31.26 15.16
N GLY A 748 5.96 -30.00 15.56
CA GLY A 748 4.83 -29.24 16.12
C GLY A 748 3.72 -29.01 15.10
N ILE A 749 4.08 -28.69 13.86
CA ILE A 749 3.14 -28.53 12.76
C ILE A 749 2.40 -29.82 12.49
N ALA A 750 3.12 -30.94 12.34
CA ALA A 750 2.51 -32.24 12.10
C ALA A 750 1.60 -32.71 13.24
N ALA A 751 1.97 -32.43 14.49
CA ALA A 751 1.21 -32.80 15.68
C ALA A 751 -0.08 -31.97 15.86
N SER A 752 -0.08 -30.70 15.44
CA SER A 752 -1.22 -29.77 15.59
C SER A 752 -2.09 -29.63 14.34
N ALA A 753 -1.70 -30.26 13.22
CA ALA A 753 -2.41 -30.11 11.94
C ALA A 753 -3.86 -30.61 12.01
N ILE A 754 -4.80 -29.75 11.59
CA ILE A 754 -6.23 -30.09 11.44
C ILE A 754 -6.55 -30.74 10.10
N ALA A 755 -5.66 -30.58 9.10
CA ALA A 755 -5.78 -31.23 7.80
C ALA A 755 -4.38 -31.55 7.24
N ARG A 756 -4.29 -32.67 6.51
CA ARG A 756 -3.08 -33.10 5.81
C ARG A 756 -3.43 -33.59 4.42
N GLN A 757 -2.71 -33.08 3.45
CA GLN A 757 -2.84 -33.43 2.04
C GLN A 757 -1.49 -33.91 1.49
N SER A 758 -1.50 -35.00 0.74
CA SER A 758 -0.34 -35.49 0.02
C SER A 758 -0.53 -35.23 -1.48
N LEU A 759 0.31 -34.39 -2.05
CA LEU A 759 0.38 -34.14 -3.48
C LEU A 759 1.40 -35.10 -4.09
N GLN A 760 0.96 -35.98 -4.98
CA GLN A 760 1.76 -37.04 -5.59
C GLN A 760 1.96 -36.76 -7.08
N PRO A 761 3.10 -37.11 -7.66
CA PRO A 761 3.28 -37.08 -9.11
C PRO A 761 2.15 -37.84 -9.84
N ARG A 762 1.69 -37.27 -10.96
CA ARG A 762 0.64 -37.89 -11.77
C ARG A 762 1.18 -38.97 -12.67
#